data_40823010f08541f79305e9c85d7c519c
#
_entry.id   40823010f08541f79305e9c85d7c519c
#
_cell.length_a   1.000
_cell.length_b   1.000
_cell.length_c   1.000
_cell.angle_alpha   90.00
_cell.angle_beta   90.00
_cell.angle_gamma   90.00
#
_symmetry.space_group_name_H-M   'P 1'
#
loop_
_entity.id
_entity.type
_entity.pdbx_description
1 polymer ?
#
loop_
_entity_poly.entity_id
_entity_poly.type
_entity_poly.pdbx_seq_one_letter_code
_entity_poly.pdbx_strand_id
1 'polypeptide(L)'
;MYKHSSASWLEDQDFFRFSGLFRSVYLYAKPKVHIRDIWLKAELAEGNTTGLLTPIVKLDGETDGARVHLRLTDGEEFALFDEDIDGSTIELSAIHPWSHETPVLYHALLTLYDADGAVQEVLPYDIGFRRFEMKDGIMCLNGSRIIFNGVNRHEWNAEKGRAIDESDMHAAMAVFKRNNINAVRTCHYPNQSRWYDLCDKNGIYMIDETNLESHGSWQKLGVVEPSWNVPGSLPEWRDCVVDRARSMFERDKNHTAVLIWSCGNESYAGEDIRAMAAFFRENDPGRLVHYEGVFQCRAFDDISDMESRMYASPASIREYLDADPKKPFILCEYMHDMGNSLGGMESYIALIDRYEKYQGGFIWDYMDQALWHTDAMGRRVLGYGGDFNERTTDYNFSGNGIVYADGTEKPAMQEVRYWYDTPERRAVHDAHNKLAAERSAAALAAAWQKRPTRPLTVTEGDGNIGVKGSGFEVLFSISEQGPVSLRKNGAEWLWRAPRPAFWRASTDNDRGCSFPQRAAVWMGADVFVQRMGFTVQEKSAQCVRVQYRFGVPGVPGAQVEMIYTVEAQGALRLDAVYHGVPGAPELPCFGIKFETAAPVVRTRWTGLSGETYPDRCKGGVFGCHEEPPHIEPALVPQDCGLHMDTQQVNLQLADGKTLTLESTGEAFAFSALPNTAQQIEAAQHPCELPETGRTCVTVLGAARGVGGIDSWGTDVEAPYHVNGEQQHSVSLRILL
;
A
#
# COMPACT_ATOMS: atom_id res chain seq x y z
N MET A 1 20.73 12.47 -32.50
CA MET A 1 20.00 11.52 -31.62
C MET A 1 19.07 10.70 -32.49
N TYR A 2 19.13 9.40 -32.38
CA TYR A 2 18.29 8.52 -33.16
C TYR A 2 16.89 8.49 -32.54
N LYS A 3 15.87 8.94 -33.27
CA LYS A 3 14.53 9.15 -32.72
C LYS A 3 13.88 7.89 -32.08
N HIS A 4 14.27 6.70 -32.50
CA HIS A 4 13.78 5.43 -31.99
C HIS A 4 14.44 4.97 -30.69
N SER A 5 15.45 5.66 -30.20
CA SER A 5 16.12 5.37 -28.94
C SER A 5 15.80 6.39 -27.84
N SER A 6 14.89 7.29 -28.11
CA SER A 6 14.56 8.34 -27.13
C SER A 6 13.71 7.79 -25.99
N ALA A 7 13.86 8.38 -24.81
CA ALA A 7 13.03 8.08 -23.63
C ALA A 7 11.52 8.16 -23.91
N SER A 8 11.10 9.07 -24.78
CA SER A 8 9.70 9.21 -25.21
C SER A 8 9.09 7.97 -25.86
N TRP A 9 9.88 6.95 -26.20
CA TRP A 9 9.40 5.73 -26.84
C TRP A 9 9.63 4.47 -26.02
N LEU A 10 10.70 4.41 -25.22
CA LEU A 10 11.12 3.19 -24.54
C LEU A 10 11.23 3.35 -23.03
N GLU A 11 10.90 4.51 -22.49
CA GLU A 11 10.97 4.80 -21.05
C GLU A 11 9.82 5.73 -20.67
N ASP A 12 8.59 5.29 -20.95
CA ASP A 12 7.35 6.05 -20.77
C ASP A 12 6.79 5.77 -19.35
N GLN A 13 7.44 6.35 -18.34
CA GLN A 13 7.10 6.18 -16.94
C GLN A 13 5.86 7.00 -16.52
N ASP A 14 5.04 6.49 -15.63
CA ASP A 14 3.82 7.12 -15.09
C ASP A 14 4.10 8.16 -14.00
N PHE A 15 5.19 8.91 -14.14
CA PHE A 15 5.55 10.01 -13.26
C PHE A 15 6.30 11.11 -14.03
N PHE A 16 6.88 12.07 -13.33
CA PHE A 16 7.58 13.22 -13.91
C PHE A 16 8.62 12.83 -14.97
N ARG A 17 8.69 13.60 -16.04
CA ARG A 17 9.69 13.46 -17.11
C ARG A 17 10.96 14.24 -16.75
N PHE A 18 12.04 13.52 -16.44
CA PHE A 18 13.32 14.12 -16.09
C PHE A 18 14.34 14.05 -17.22
N SER A 19 15.24 15.03 -17.24
CA SER A 19 16.40 15.07 -18.15
C SER A 19 17.68 15.22 -17.34
N GLY A 20 18.81 14.77 -17.89
CA GLY A 20 20.13 14.95 -17.32
C GLY A 20 20.72 13.68 -16.69
N LEU A 21 21.82 13.86 -15.94
CA LEU A 21 22.54 12.80 -15.26
C LEU A 21 22.09 12.74 -13.81
N PHE A 22 21.33 11.72 -13.43
CA PHE A 22 20.75 11.56 -12.09
C PHE A 22 21.50 10.52 -11.22
N ARG A 23 22.53 9.85 -11.79
CA ARG A 23 23.41 8.92 -11.07
C ARG A 23 24.84 9.42 -11.07
N SER A 24 25.65 8.92 -10.12
CA SER A 24 27.04 9.28 -9.97
C SER A 24 27.85 9.03 -11.24
N VAL A 25 28.78 9.92 -11.54
CA VAL A 25 29.73 9.80 -12.65
C VAL A 25 31.13 9.64 -12.07
N TYR A 26 31.83 8.60 -12.49
CA TYR A 26 33.16 8.24 -11.99
C TYR A 26 34.20 8.37 -13.08
N LEU A 27 35.38 8.83 -12.68
CA LEU A 27 36.60 8.75 -13.49
C LEU A 27 37.56 7.78 -12.80
N TYR A 28 37.95 6.73 -13.51
CA TYR A 28 38.92 5.75 -13.01
C TYR A 28 39.97 5.43 -14.08
N ALA A 29 41.12 4.97 -13.64
CA ALA A 29 42.20 4.51 -14.51
C ALA A 29 42.41 3.00 -14.26
N LYS A 30 42.67 2.26 -15.33
CA LYS A 30 43.06 0.85 -15.27
C LYS A 30 44.51 0.67 -15.64
N PRO A 31 45.21 -0.32 -15.11
CA PRO A 31 46.53 -0.71 -15.55
C PRO A 31 46.49 -1.24 -17.00
N LYS A 32 47.68 -1.37 -17.63
CA LYS A 32 47.76 -1.85 -19.03
C LYS A 32 47.21 -3.28 -19.16
N VAL A 33 47.49 -4.14 -18.23
CA VAL A 33 46.83 -5.43 -18.09
C VAL A 33 45.81 -5.32 -16.98
N HIS A 34 44.55 -5.61 -17.27
CA HIS A 34 43.46 -5.47 -16.30
C HIS A 34 42.37 -6.50 -16.54
N ILE A 35 41.54 -6.67 -15.53
CA ILE A 35 40.34 -7.47 -15.62
C ILE A 35 39.27 -6.65 -16.34
N ARG A 36 38.80 -7.17 -17.47
CA ARG A 36 37.73 -6.57 -18.28
C ARG A 36 36.34 -6.94 -17.80
N ASP A 37 36.15 -8.22 -17.41
CA ASP A 37 34.87 -8.79 -17.04
C ASP A 37 35.07 -9.89 -16.01
N ILE A 38 34.13 -9.98 -15.05
CA ILE A 38 34.06 -11.02 -14.03
C ILE A 38 32.67 -11.57 -13.95
N TRP A 39 32.55 -12.90 -13.95
CA TRP A 39 31.35 -13.58 -13.53
C TRP A 39 31.72 -14.71 -12.57
N LEU A 40 31.35 -14.54 -11.30
CA LEU A 40 31.50 -15.55 -10.24
C LEU A 40 30.20 -16.34 -10.14
N LYS A 41 30.04 -17.35 -11.00
CA LYS A 41 28.83 -18.16 -11.04
C LYS A 41 28.81 -19.10 -9.85
N ALA A 42 28.06 -18.69 -8.80
CA ALA A 42 27.91 -19.41 -7.53
C ALA A 42 26.58 -20.18 -7.53
N GLU A 43 26.67 -21.50 -7.63
CA GLU A 43 25.53 -22.41 -7.64
C GLU A 43 25.57 -23.34 -6.43
N LEU A 44 24.42 -23.89 -6.04
CA LEU A 44 24.29 -24.84 -4.94
C LEU A 44 23.88 -26.21 -5.50
N ALA A 45 24.66 -27.24 -5.19
CA ALA A 45 24.35 -28.62 -5.59
C ALA A 45 23.11 -29.15 -4.84
N GLU A 46 22.55 -30.25 -5.32
CA GLU A 46 21.52 -31.00 -4.60
C GLU A 46 22.03 -31.41 -3.20
N GLY A 47 21.14 -31.30 -2.20
CA GLY A 47 21.50 -31.55 -0.80
C GLY A 47 21.92 -30.29 -0.03
N ASN A 48 22.06 -29.13 -0.70
CA ASN A 48 22.23 -27.80 -0.12
C ASN A 48 23.45 -27.62 0.82
N THR A 49 24.53 -28.39 0.62
CA THR A 49 25.75 -28.33 1.43
C THR A 49 27.02 -28.14 0.61
N THR A 50 26.93 -28.32 -0.71
CA THR A 50 28.05 -28.20 -1.64
C THR A 50 27.82 -27.02 -2.56
N GLY A 51 28.73 -26.06 -2.54
CA GLY A 51 28.78 -24.94 -3.48
C GLY A 51 29.59 -25.27 -4.71
N LEU A 52 29.14 -24.82 -5.88
CA LEU A 52 29.82 -24.93 -7.15
C LEU A 52 30.13 -23.50 -7.62
N LEU A 53 31.41 -23.10 -7.59
CA LEU A 53 31.84 -21.79 -8.03
C LEU A 53 32.59 -21.90 -9.36
N THR A 54 32.05 -21.30 -10.41
CA THR A 54 32.73 -21.20 -11.71
C THR A 54 33.17 -19.75 -11.93
N PRO A 55 34.47 -19.42 -11.74
CA PRO A 55 34.98 -18.07 -11.93
C PRO A 55 35.33 -17.84 -13.41
N ILE A 56 34.51 -17.06 -14.10
CA ILE A 56 34.73 -16.67 -15.50
C ILE A 56 35.30 -15.26 -15.50
N VAL A 57 36.61 -15.14 -15.83
CA VAL A 57 37.34 -13.88 -15.84
C VAL A 57 37.90 -13.61 -17.22
N LYS A 58 37.65 -12.41 -17.76
CA LYS A 58 38.21 -11.96 -19.05
C LYS A 58 39.20 -10.85 -18.78
N LEU A 59 40.40 -11.02 -19.29
CA LEU A 59 41.49 -10.03 -19.22
C LEU A 59 41.54 -9.20 -20.50
N ASP A 60 42.10 -7.99 -20.40
CA ASP A 60 42.38 -7.11 -21.50
C ASP A 60 43.80 -6.48 -21.36
N GLY A 61 44.44 -6.17 -22.50
CA GLY A 61 45.80 -5.62 -22.57
C GLY A 61 46.88 -6.69 -22.83
N GLU A 62 48.08 -6.49 -22.27
CA GLU A 62 49.21 -7.43 -22.40
C GLU A 62 49.05 -8.60 -21.42
N THR A 63 48.30 -9.62 -21.80
CA THR A 63 47.84 -10.69 -20.90
C THR A 63 48.77 -11.92 -20.84
N ASP A 64 49.84 -11.97 -21.67
CA ASP A 64 50.77 -13.08 -21.68
C ASP A 64 51.46 -13.26 -20.32
N GLY A 65 51.32 -14.44 -19.71
CA GLY A 65 51.89 -14.74 -18.40
C GLY A 65 51.14 -14.13 -17.22
N ALA A 66 50.06 -13.36 -17.45
CA ALA A 66 49.22 -12.87 -16.39
C ALA A 66 48.40 -14.02 -15.74
N ARG A 67 48.14 -13.93 -14.43
CA ARG A 67 47.34 -14.91 -13.68
C ARG A 67 46.38 -14.23 -12.73
N VAL A 68 45.27 -14.85 -12.49
CA VAL A 68 44.26 -14.37 -11.53
C VAL A 68 44.23 -15.33 -10.35
N HIS A 69 44.42 -14.81 -9.16
CA HIS A 69 44.34 -15.52 -7.89
C HIS A 69 43.00 -15.19 -7.22
N LEU A 70 42.29 -16.21 -6.75
CA LEU A 70 41.04 -16.07 -6.03
C LEU A 70 41.23 -16.53 -4.58
N ARG A 71 40.89 -15.65 -3.64
CA ARG A 71 40.74 -16.01 -2.24
C ARG A 71 39.27 -15.87 -1.87
N LEU A 72 38.65 -16.95 -1.39
CA LEU A 72 37.27 -17.00 -0.92
C LEU A 72 37.22 -17.29 0.57
N THR A 73 36.50 -16.44 1.34
CA THR A 73 36.33 -16.59 2.79
C THR A 73 34.86 -16.56 3.20
N ASP A 74 34.54 -17.08 4.38
CA ASP A 74 33.18 -17.13 4.96
C ASP A 74 32.83 -15.93 5.87
N GLY A 75 33.65 -14.86 5.83
CA GLY A 75 33.53 -13.69 6.73
C GLY A 75 34.36 -13.79 7.99
N GLU A 76 34.86 -14.99 8.33
CA GLU A 76 35.98 -15.20 9.26
C GLU A 76 37.29 -15.23 8.44
N GLU A 77 38.46 -15.20 9.05
CA GLU A 77 39.72 -15.20 8.30
C GLU A 77 40.05 -16.53 7.59
N PHE A 78 39.21 -17.53 7.76
CA PHE A 78 39.42 -18.85 7.17
C PHE A 78 39.12 -18.86 5.66
N ALA A 79 40.11 -19.25 4.87
CA ALA A 79 39.95 -19.38 3.43
C ALA A 79 39.34 -20.75 3.07
N LEU A 80 38.20 -20.72 2.37
CA LEU A 80 37.57 -21.90 1.76
C LEU A 80 38.29 -22.29 0.46
N PHE A 81 38.87 -21.29 -0.23
CA PHE A 81 39.68 -21.45 -1.43
C PHE A 81 40.73 -20.34 -1.47
N ASP A 82 42.00 -20.62 -1.90
CA ASP A 82 43.10 -19.65 -1.92
C ASP A 82 44.12 -20.09 -2.97
N GLU A 83 43.77 -20.07 -4.28
CA GLU A 83 44.60 -20.54 -5.36
C GLU A 83 44.38 -19.71 -6.65
N ASP A 84 45.26 -19.94 -7.64
CA ASP A 84 45.09 -19.37 -8.99
C ASP A 84 43.95 -20.08 -9.71
N ILE A 85 43.14 -19.35 -10.46
CA ILE A 85 41.98 -19.83 -11.18
C ILE A 85 42.27 -19.96 -12.68
N ASP A 86 41.66 -20.98 -13.28
CA ASP A 86 41.76 -21.26 -14.73
C ASP A 86 40.39 -21.27 -15.41
N GLY A 87 39.32 -20.90 -14.70
CA GLY A 87 37.95 -20.94 -15.17
C GLY A 87 37.23 -22.27 -14.94
N SER A 88 37.90 -23.27 -14.35
CA SER A 88 37.24 -24.52 -13.96
C SER A 88 36.35 -24.36 -12.75
N THR A 89 35.32 -25.20 -12.64
CA THR A 89 34.41 -25.19 -11.49
C THR A 89 35.10 -25.68 -10.22
N ILE A 90 35.01 -24.92 -9.16
CA ILE A 90 35.55 -25.20 -7.81
C ILE A 90 34.40 -25.78 -6.99
N GLU A 91 34.60 -26.97 -6.43
CA GLU A 91 33.67 -27.60 -5.50
C GLU A 91 34.03 -27.25 -4.04
N LEU A 92 33.08 -26.69 -3.30
CA LEU A 92 33.22 -26.19 -1.95
C LEU A 92 32.28 -26.96 -1.02
N SER A 93 32.81 -27.54 0.04
CA SER A 93 32.02 -28.29 1.04
C SER A 93 31.57 -27.40 2.19
N ALA A 94 30.51 -27.81 2.88
CA ALA A 94 29.96 -27.13 4.06
C ALA A 94 29.49 -25.68 3.80
N ILE A 95 28.96 -25.41 2.61
CA ILE A 95 28.39 -24.12 2.24
C ILE A 95 27.00 -23.94 2.89
N HIS A 96 26.76 -22.73 3.40
CA HIS A 96 25.45 -22.30 3.88
C HIS A 96 24.68 -21.62 2.73
N PRO A 97 23.47 -22.12 2.38
CA PRO A 97 22.66 -21.53 1.31
C PRO A 97 22.23 -20.12 1.61
N TRP A 98 22.24 -19.27 0.59
CA TRP A 98 21.64 -17.94 0.66
C TRP A 98 20.10 -18.02 0.50
N SER A 99 19.38 -17.35 1.39
CA SER A 99 17.92 -17.14 1.30
C SER A 99 17.52 -15.84 1.99
N HIS A 100 16.22 -15.50 1.96
CA HIS A 100 15.69 -14.36 2.71
C HIS A 100 15.92 -14.49 4.22
N GLU A 101 15.70 -15.69 4.76
CA GLU A 101 15.86 -15.99 6.19
C GLU A 101 17.31 -16.04 6.62
N THR A 102 18.19 -16.48 5.73
CA THR A 102 19.64 -16.68 5.98
C THR A 102 20.45 -16.13 4.80
N PRO A 103 20.64 -14.81 4.69
CA PRO A 103 21.33 -14.20 3.55
C PRO A 103 22.86 -14.27 3.71
N VAL A 104 23.38 -15.48 3.77
CA VAL A 104 24.82 -15.75 3.93
C VAL A 104 25.57 -15.41 2.64
N LEU A 105 26.58 -14.56 2.76
CA LEU A 105 27.49 -14.18 1.69
C LEU A 105 28.93 -14.61 2.02
N TYR A 106 29.68 -14.95 1.00
CA TYR A 106 31.08 -15.30 1.02
C TYR A 106 31.88 -14.20 0.32
N HIS A 107 33.06 -13.85 0.88
CA HIS A 107 33.89 -12.77 0.39
C HIS A 107 34.95 -13.32 -0.58
N ALA A 108 34.81 -12.98 -1.86
CA ALA A 108 35.74 -13.31 -2.92
C ALA A 108 36.65 -12.12 -3.19
N LEU A 109 37.97 -12.33 -3.10
CA LEU A 109 39.00 -11.37 -3.46
C LEU A 109 39.76 -11.88 -4.67
N LEU A 110 39.64 -11.21 -5.82
CA LEU A 110 40.39 -11.52 -7.02
C LEU A 110 41.61 -10.61 -7.09
N THR A 111 42.80 -11.21 -7.25
CA THR A 111 44.06 -10.49 -7.43
C THR A 111 44.65 -10.83 -8.79
N LEU A 112 44.82 -9.84 -9.65
CA LEU A 112 45.50 -9.98 -10.93
C LEU A 112 46.98 -9.70 -10.78
N TYR A 113 47.79 -10.65 -11.21
CA TYR A 113 49.26 -10.52 -11.31
C TYR A 113 49.69 -10.46 -12.79
N ASP A 114 50.67 -9.67 -13.09
CA ASP A 114 51.31 -9.68 -14.41
C ASP A 114 52.35 -10.84 -14.53
N ALA A 115 53.03 -10.93 -15.66
CA ALA A 115 54.03 -11.97 -15.94
C ALA A 115 55.22 -11.95 -14.97
N ASP A 116 55.56 -10.80 -14.42
CA ASP A 116 56.63 -10.63 -13.43
C ASP A 116 56.17 -10.92 -12.00
N GLY A 117 54.91 -11.20 -11.80
CA GLY A 117 54.29 -11.46 -10.50
C GLY A 117 53.92 -10.20 -9.71
N ALA A 118 53.92 -9.04 -10.33
CA ALA A 118 53.48 -7.80 -9.69
C ALA A 118 51.95 -7.69 -9.68
N VAL A 119 51.38 -7.23 -8.56
CA VAL A 119 49.93 -6.99 -8.45
C VAL A 119 49.50 -5.84 -9.33
N GLN A 120 48.54 -6.06 -10.21
CA GLN A 120 47.95 -5.08 -11.11
C GLN A 120 46.59 -4.57 -10.63
N GLU A 121 45.70 -5.46 -10.22
CA GLU A 121 44.37 -5.13 -9.69
C GLU A 121 44.00 -6.06 -8.51
N VAL A 122 43.17 -5.53 -7.58
CA VAL A 122 42.53 -6.29 -6.51
C VAL A 122 41.06 -5.91 -6.46
N LEU A 123 40.17 -6.88 -6.67
CA LEU A 123 38.73 -6.66 -6.81
C LEU A 123 37.96 -7.53 -5.81
N PRO A 124 37.24 -6.93 -4.86
CA PRO A 124 36.38 -7.67 -3.93
C PRO A 124 34.98 -7.89 -4.52
N TYR A 125 34.40 -9.07 -4.22
CA TYR A 125 33.00 -9.42 -4.48
C TYR A 125 32.39 -10.14 -3.29
N ASP A 126 31.12 -9.90 -3.02
CA ASP A 126 30.32 -10.69 -2.12
C ASP A 126 29.43 -11.64 -2.98
N ILE A 127 29.47 -12.94 -2.70
CA ILE A 127 28.70 -13.95 -3.44
C ILE A 127 27.91 -14.86 -2.49
N GLY A 128 26.71 -15.26 -2.88
CA GLY A 128 25.90 -16.23 -2.15
C GLY A 128 25.65 -17.47 -3.01
N PHE A 129 25.66 -18.64 -2.37
CA PHE A 129 25.36 -19.89 -3.05
C PHE A 129 23.88 -20.23 -2.94
N ARG A 130 23.20 -20.38 -4.06
CA ARG A 130 21.80 -20.75 -4.14
C ARG A 130 21.49 -21.59 -5.36
N ARG A 131 20.36 -22.33 -5.31
CA ARG A 131 19.76 -22.98 -6.46
C ARG A 131 18.34 -22.46 -6.65
N PHE A 132 18.11 -21.74 -7.75
CA PHE A 132 16.78 -21.28 -8.14
C PHE A 132 16.33 -22.05 -9.38
N GLU A 133 15.20 -22.73 -9.27
CA GLU A 133 14.77 -23.68 -10.29
C GLU A 133 13.25 -23.74 -10.44
N MET A 134 12.79 -24.13 -11.63
CA MET A 134 11.40 -24.47 -11.88
C MET A 134 11.22 -25.99 -11.68
N LYS A 135 10.44 -26.40 -10.68
CA LYS A 135 10.15 -27.80 -10.40
C LYS A 135 8.64 -28.03 -10.38
N ASP A 136 8.15 -28.91 -11.26
CA ASP A 136 6.72 -29.23 -11.40
C ASP A 136 5.80 -28.02 -11.60
N GLY A 137 6.30 -26.98 -12.27
CA GLY A 137 5.60 -25.72 -12.48
C GLY A 137 5.53 -24.80 -11.25
N ILE A 138 6.47 -24.98 -10.31
CA ILE A 138 6.62 -24.17 -9.09
C ILE A 138 8.04 -23.63 -9.04
N MET A 139 8.20 -22.34 -8.76
CA MET A 139 9.50 -21.73 -8.52
C MET A 139 10.00 -22.13 -7.14
N CYS A 140 11.19 -22.70 -7.08
CA CYS A 140 11.82 -23.18 -5.86
C CYS A 140 13.19 -22.52 -5.66
N LEU A 141 13.46 -22.11 -4.42
CA LEU A 141 14.78 -21.69 -3.97
C LEU A 141 15.33 -22.75 -3.01
N ASN A 142 16.50 -23.30 -3.32
CA ASN A 142 17.17 -24.34 -2.52
C ASN A 142 16.26 -25.57 -2.27
N GLY A 143 15.38 -25.87 -3.24
CA GLY A 143 14.43 -26.98 -3.20
C GLY A 143 13.10 -26.70 -2.48
N SER A 144 12.91 -25.52 -1.92
CA SER A 144 11.67 -25.08 -1.26
C SER A 144 10.88 -24.09 -2.13
N ARG A 145 9.55 -24.22 -2.14
CA ARG A 145 8.64 -23.26 -2.80
C ARG A 145 8.91 -21.85 -2.29
N ILE A 146 9.07 -20.90 -3.19
CA ILE A 146 9.23 -19.48 -2.86
C ILE A 146 7.89 -18.75 -2.94
N ILE A 147 7.68 -17.78 -2.06
CA ILE A 147 6.56 -16.84 -2.10
C ILE A 147 7.12 -15.42 -2.15
N PHE A 148 6.67 -14.65 -3.12
CA PHE A 148 7.03 -13.23 -3.26
C PHE A 148 6.06 -12.36 -2.46
N ASN A 149 6.49 -11.91 -1.30
CA ASN A 149 5.89 -10.81 -0.54
C ASN A 149 6.55 -9.52 -1.02
N GLY A 150 6.21 -9.11 -2.22
CA GLY A 150 6.98 -8.14 -2.99
C GLY A 150 6.38 -6.74 -3.04
N VAL A 151 7.21 -5.81 -3.50
CA VAL A 151 6.83 -4.44 -3.83
C VAL A 151 7.58 -4.00 -5.09
N ASN A 152 6.92 -3.22 -5.94
CA ASN A 152 7.55 -2.49 -7.03
C ASN A 152 8.27 -1.26 -6.47
N ARG A 153 9.46 -0.92 -6.97
CA ARG A 153 10.22 0.19 -6.42
C ARG A 153 10.80 1.08 -7.50
N HIS A 154 10.27 2.30 -7.60
CA HIS A 154 10.95 3.40 -8.25
C HIS A 154 12.07 3.97 -7.37
N GLU A 155 13.14 4.48 -8.00
CA GLU A 155 14.15 5.26 -7.30
C GLU A 155 13.65 6.70 -7.14
N TRP A 156 13.21 7.06 -5.93
CA TRP A 156 12.57 8.34 -5.66
C TRP A 156 12.95 8.95 -4.30
N ASN A 157 12.97 10.28 -4.29
CA ASN A 157 13.07 11.11 -3.09
C ASN A 157 12.40 12.46 -3.36
N ALA A 158 11.53 12.91 -2.47
CA ALA A 158 10.74 14.14 -2.67
C ALA A 158 11.55 15.43 -2.82
N GLU A 159 12.82 15.46 -2.37
CA GLU A 159 13.72 16.60 -2.53
C GLU A 159 14.55 16.55 -3.82
N LYS A 160 14.87 15.33 -4.29
CA LYS A 160 15.88 15.09 -5.31
C LYS A 160 15.31 14.41 -6.57
N GLY A 161 14.02 14.04 -6.56
CA GLY A 161 13.42 13.23 -7.60
C GLY A 161 14.14 11.88 -7.73
N ARG A 162 14.61 11.53 -8.92
CA ARG A 162 15.32 10.27 -9.19
C ARG A 162 16.79 10.24 -8.72
N ALA A 163 17.33 11.37 -8.26
CA ALA A 163 18.75 11.47 -7.86
C ALA A 163 18.95 11.03 -6.39
N ILE A 164 18.54 9.79 -6.08
CA ILE A 164 18.66 9.21 -4.74
C ILE A 164 20.11 8.90 -4.37
N ASP A 165 20.36 8.74 -3.08
CA ASP A 165 21.65 8.32 -2.53
C ASP A 165 21.53 7.06 -1.65
N GLU A 166 22.64 6.62 -1.05
CA GLU A 166 22.69 5.40 -0.23
C GLU A 166 21.79 5.49 1.01
N SER A 167 21.58 6.69 1.57
CA SER A 167 20.70 6.88 2.73
C SER A 167 19.23 6.58 2.39
N ASP A 168 18.79 6.96 1.18
CA ASP A 168 17.44 6.65 0.68
C ASP A 168 17.24 5.13 0.51
N MET A 169 18.28 4.43 0.04
CA MET A 169 18.25 2.98 -0.12
C MET A 169 18.21 2.25 1.23
N HIS A 170 18.98 2.70 2.22
CA HIS A 170 18.94 2.15 3.58
C HIS A 170 17.59 2.39 4.26
N ALA A 171 16.96 3.55 4.05
CA ALA A 171 15.63 3.83 4.55
C ALA A 171 14.59 2.84 3.96
N ALA A 172 14.63 2.62 2.64
CA ALA A 172 13.76 1.64 1.98
C ALA A 172 13.98 0.23 2.52
N MET A 173 15.25 -0.20 2.69
CA MET A 173 15.58 -1.51 3.24
C MET A 173 15.05 -1.70 4.67
N ALA A 174 15.09 -0.65 5.49
CA ALA A 174 14.54 -0.69 6.83
C ALA A 174 13.01 -0.85 6.83
N VAL A 175 12.30 -0.20 5.88
CA VAL A 175 10.85 -0.39 5.66
C VAL A 175 10.56 -1.83 5.28
N PHE A 176 11.29 -2.39 4.31
CA PHE A 176 11.09 -3.77 3.85
C PHE A 176 11.20 -4.77 5.01
N LYS A 177 12.27 -4.68 5.80
CA LYS A 177 12.51 -5.60 6.91
C LYS A 177 11.45 -5.56 8.00
N ARG A 178 10.98 -4.37 8.40
CA ARG A 178 9.98 -4.26 9.48
C ARG A 178 8.55 -4.63 9.05
N ASN A 179 8.30 -4.72 7.73
CA ASN A 179 6.99 -5.00 7.16
C ASN A 179 6.90 -6.34 6.41
N ASN A 180 7.84 -7.26 6.65
CA ASN A 180 7.87 -8.61 6.07
C ASN A 180 7.94 -8.63 4.53
N ILE A 181 8.43 -7.56 3.90
CA ILE A 181 8.66 -7.50 2.46
C ILE A 181 9.97 -8.25 2.17
N ASN A 182 9.88 -9.31 1.36
CA ASN A 182 11.01 -10.17 1.03
C ASN A 182 11.45 -10.08 -0.43
N ALA A 183 10.73 -9.31 -1.26
CA ALA A 183 11.00 -9.24 -2.69
C ALA A 183 10.82 -7.82 -3.23
N VAL A 184 11.54 -7.50 -4.31
CA VAL A 184 11.44 -6.24 -5.04
C VAL A 184 11.50 -6.47 -6.54
N ARG A 185 10.66 -5.74 -7.30
CA ARG A 185 10.82 -5.57 -8.74
C ARG A 185 11.36 -4.17 -9.02
N THR A 186 12.44 -4.09 -9.81
CA THR A 186 13.08 -2.81 -10.16
C THR A 186 12.31 -2.12 -11.28
N CYS A 187 11.10 -1.67 -10.99
CA CYS A 187 10.20 -1.07 -11.97
C CYS A 187 10.69 0.32 -12.41
N HIS A 188 10.76 0.64 -13.68
CA HIS A 188 10.84 -0.24 -14.86
C HIS A 188 12.20 -0.03 -15.51
N TYR A 189 13.25 -0.17 -14.71
CA TYR A 189 14.66 0.05 -15.09
C TYR A 189 15.63 -0.52 -14.06
N PRO A 190 16.85 -0.91 -14.44
CA PRO A 190 17.86 -1.33 -13.47
C PRO A 190 18.16 -0.21 -12.46
N ASN A 191 18.08 -0.53 -11.17
CA ASN A 191 18.34 0.41 -10.09
C ASN A 191 19.86 0.73 -9.95
N GLN A 192 20.25 1.63 -9.04
CA GLN A 192 21.64 1.90 -8.72
C GLN A 192 22.35 0.63 -8.20
N SER A 193 23.61 0.42 -8.59
CA SER A 193 24.35 -0.82 -8.25
C SER A 193 24.38 -1.09 -6.74
N ARG A 194 24.47 -0.07 -5.91
CA ARG A 194 24.48 -0.21 -4.46
C ARG A 194 23.21 -0.86 -3.90
N TRP A 195 22.07 -0.70 -4.56
CA TRP A 195 20.80 -1.34 -4.18
C TRP A 195 20.88 -2.87 -4.23
N TYR A 196 21.55 -3.39 -5.26
CA TYR A 196 21.76 -4.85 -5.42
C TYR A 196 22.62 -5.43 -4.30
N ASP A 197 23.72 -4.74 -3.93
CA ASP A 197 24.54 -5.13 -2.76
C ASP A 197 23.69 -5.19 -1.47
N LEU A 198 22.79 -4.24 -1.29
CA LEU A 198 21.89 -4.21 -0.13
C LEU A 198 20.86 -5.35 -0.19
N CYS A 199 20.33 -5.70 -1.36
CA CYS A 199 19.42 -6.82 -1.54
C CYS A 199 20.16 -8.15 -1.26
N ASP A 200 21.38 -8.33 -1.77
CA ASP A 200 22.22 -9.51 -1.48
C ASP A 200 22.43 -9.69 0.03
N LYS A 201 22.84 -8.63 0.73
CA LYS A 201 23.14 -8.62 2.17
C LYS A 201 21.91 -8.81 3.07
N ASN A 202 20.73 -8.42 2.58
CA ASN A 202 19.51 -8.44 3.36
C ASN A 202 18.53 -9.54 2.97
N GLY A 203 18.87 -10.37 1.97
CA GLY A 203 18.05 -11.49 1.54
C GLY A 203 16.78 -11.05 0.80
N ILE A 204 16.81 -9.95 0.07
CA ILE A 204 15.66 -9.47 -0.71
C ILE A 204 15.71 -10.09 -2.11
N TYR A 205 14.73 -10.91 -2.45
CA TYR A 205 14.59 -11.50 -3.78
C TYR A 205 14.30 -10.42 -4.83
N MET A 206 14.88 -10.55 -6.01
CA MET A 206 14.79 -9.49 -7.01
C MET A 206 14.33 -10.01 -8.37
N ILE A 207 13.34 -9.32 -8.93
CA ILE A 207 13.10 -9.27 -10.37
C ILE A 207 13.82 -8.03 -10.89
N ASP A 208 14.91 -8.23 -11.64
CA ASP A 208 15.67 -7.16 -12.25
C ASP A 208 15.12 -6.86 -13.65
N GLU A 209 14.74 -5.61 -13.90
CA GLU A 209 13.97 -5.24 -15.07
C GLU A 209 14.74 -4.33 -16.02
N THR A 210 14.72 -4.71 -17.28
CA THR A 210 15.30 -3.93 -18.38
C THR A 210 14.52 -2.62 -18.55
N ASN A 211 15.23 -1.52 -18.80
CA ASN A 211 14.63 -0.22 -19.05
C ASN A 211 13.92 -0.16 -20.41
N LEU A 212 12.81 -0.85 -20.49
CA LEU A 212 11.92 -0.91 -21.64
C LEU A 212 10.48 -0.75 -21.18
N GLU A 213 9.88 0.38 -21.52
CA GLU A 213 8.49 0.66 -21.33
C GLU A 213 7.97 1.53 -22.49
N SER A 214 6.96 1.06 -23.18
CA SER A 214 6.38 1.75 -24.33
C SER A 214 4.86 1.85 -24.21
N HIS A 215 4.37 2.08 -23.00
CA HIS A 215 2.97 2.12 -22.60
C HIS A 215 2.11 2.98 -23.53
N GLY A 216 2.59 4.19 -23.87
CA GLY A 216 1.88 5.08 -24.80
C GLY A 216 1.61 4.49 -26.19
N SER A 217 2.47 3.57 -26.68
CA SER A 217 2.22 2.83 -27.92
C SER A 217 1.27 1.65 -27.70
N TRP A 218 1.39 0.98 -26.54
CA TRP A 218 0.55 -0.15 -26.18
C TRP A 218 -0.90 0.23 -25.98
N GLN A 219 -1.19 1.37 -25.38
CA GLN A 219 -2.54 1.91 -25.22
C GLN A 219 -3.28 2.15 -26.54
N LYS A 220 -2.55 2.17 -27.66
CA LYS A 220 -3.17 2.32 -28.99
C LYS A 220 -3.65 1.02 -29.62
N LEU A 221 -3.41 -0.12 -28.94
CA LEU A 221 -3.93 -1.43 -29.39
C LEU A 221 -5.46 -1.39 -29.58
N GLY A 222 -5.91 -1.87 -30.76
CA GLY A 222 -7.31 -1.82 -31.12
C GLY A 222 -7.84 -0.45 -31.61
N VAL A 223 -7.04 0.62 -31.47
CA VAL A 223 -7.36 1.98 -31.96
C VAL A 223 -6.56 2.30 -33.20
N VAL A 224 -5.29 1.88 -33.24
CA VAL A 224 -4.40 2.01 -34.39
C VAL A 224 -3.86 0.64 -34.81
N GLU A 225 -3.22 0.56 -35.96
CA GLU A 225 -2.64 -0.68 -36.46
C GLU A 225 -1.51 -1.20 -35.54
N PRO A 226 -1.31 -2.53 -35.44
CA PRO A 226 -0.25 -3.14 -34.59
C PRO A 226 1.16 -2.62 -34.88
N SER A 227 1.44 -2.14 -36.09
CA SER A 227 2.72 -1.54 -36.48
C SER A 227 3.11 -0.28 -35.68
N TRP A 228 2.17 0.29 -34.93
CA TRP A 228 2.43 1.41 -34.01
C TRP A 228 2.90 0.95 -32.62
N ASN A 229 2.85 -0.35 -32.34
CA ASN A 229 3.32 -0.89 -31.07
C ASN A 229 4.84 -1.15 -31.15
N VAL A 230 5.60 -0.48 -30.29
CA VAL A 230 7.03 -0.62 -30.21
C VAL A 230 7.40 -1.34 -28.89
N PRO A 231 8.43 -2.25 -28.90
CA PRO A 231 9.19 -2.65 -30.09
C PRO A 231 8.42 -3.64 -31.00
N GLY A 232 7.50 -4.45 -30.45
CA GLY A 232 6.74 -5.45 -31.20
C GLY A 232 7.62 -6.42 -31.97
N SER A 233 7.44 -6.47 -33.31
CA SER A 233 8.26 -7.26 -34.23
C SER A 233 8.90 -6.36 -35.30
N LEU A 234 9.30 -5.15 -34.92
CA LEU A 234 9.89 -4.13 -35.80
C LEU A 234 11.42 -4.27 -35.81
N PRO A 235 12.06 -4.77 -36.89
CA PRO A 235 13.48 -5.12 -36.88
C PRO A 235 14.43 -4.00 -36.48
N GLU A 236 14.01 -2.75 -36.68
CA GLU A 236 14.80 -1.55 -36.34
C GLU A 236 14.93 -1.34 -34.81
N TRP A 237 14.11 -1.97 -33.99
CA TRP A 237 14.16 -1.88 -32.52
C TRP A 237 14.95 -3.02 -31.89
N ARG A 238 15.06 -4.16 -32.57
CA ARG A 238 15.62 -5.39 -32.03
C ARG A 238 16.98 -5.24 -31.37
N ASP A 239 17.94 -4.66 -32.07
CA ASP A 239 19.30 -4.49 -31.55
C ASP A 239 19.32 -3.56 -30.35
N CYS A 240 18.49 -2.51 -30.34
CA CYS A 240 18.37 -1.57 -29.24
C CYS A 240 17.85 -2.25 -27.97
N VAL A 241 16.80 -3.05 -28.06
CA VAL A 241 16.21 -3.70 -26.87
C VAL A 241 17.07 -4.86 -26.35
N VAL A 242 17.69 -5.63 -27.25
CA VAL A 242 18.66 -6.67 -26.86
C VAL A 242 19.89 -6.07 -26.19
N ASP A 243 20.38 -4.89 -26.64
CA ASP A 243 21.49 -4.20 -26.01
C ASP A 243 21.15 -3.74 -24.58
N ARG A 244 19.90 -3.31 -24.33
CA ARG A 244 19.40 -2.98 -22.97
C ARG A 244 19.45 -4.21 -22.08
N ALA A 245 18.94 -5.35 -22.53
CA ALA A 245 19.00 -6.62 -21.82
C ALA A 245 20.46 -7.03 -21.51
N ARG A 246 21.37 -6.91 -22.52
CA ARG A 246 22.78 -7.20 -22.35
C ARG A 246 23.44 -6.29 -21.33
N SER A 247 23.17 -4.98 -21.39
CA SER A 247 23.75 -3.99 -20.48
C SER A 247 23.37 -4.27 -19.02
N MET A 248 22.09 -4.61 -18.76
CA MET A 248 21.62 -5.02 -17.44
C MET A 248 22.31 -6.30 -16.98
N PHE A 249 22.27 -7.36 -17.79
CA PHE A 249 22.89 -8.64 -17.49
C PHE A 249 24.40 -8.50 -17.16
N GLU A 250 25.17 -7.84 -17.99
CA GLU A 250 26.63 -7.69 -17.80
C GLU A 250 26.97 -6.93 -16.52
N ARG A 251 26.13 -5.98 -16.11
CA ARG A 251 26.30 -5.25 -14.86
C ARG A 251 25.93 -6.08 -13.64
N ASP A 252 24.81 -6.83 -13.69
CA ASP A 252 24.12 -7.33 -12.48
C ASP A 252 24.23 -8.86 -12.30
N LYS A 253 24.86 -9.60 -13.24
CA LYS A 253 24.98 -11.06 -13.24
C LYS A 253 25.64 -11.67 -12.00
N ASN A 254 26.43 -10.91 -11.23
CA ASN A 254 27.07 -11.39 -10.01
C ASN A 254 26.19 -11.28 -8.76
N HIS A 255 25.03 -10.61 -8.83
CA HIS A 255 24.18 -10.41 -7.67
C HIS A 255 23.35 -11.65 -7.36
N THR A 256 23.47 -12.15 -6.14
CA THR A 256 22.79 -13.35 -5.65
C THR A 256 21.28 -13.12 -5.52
N ALA A 257 20.86 -11.92 -5.17
CA ALA A 257 19.45 -11.53 -4.99
C ALA A 257 18.65 -11.58 -6.30
N VAL A 258 19.27 -11.38 -7.47
CA VAL A 258 18.60 -11.43 -8.77
C VAL A 258 18.21 -12.88 -9.07
N LEU A 259 16.92 -13.19 -9.03
CA LEU A 259 16.36 -14.51 -9.33
C LEU A 259 15.77 -14.58 -10.72
N ILE A 260 15.25 -13.46 -11.22
CA ILE A 260 14.46 -13.38 -12.45
C ILE A 260 14.93 -12.17 -13.25
N TRP A 261 15.19 -12.40 -14.56
CA TRP A 261 15.42 -11.34 -15.54
C TRP A 261 14.10 -10.93 -16.18
N SER A 262 13.72 -9.67 -16.09
CA SER A 262 12.52 -9.15 -16.74
C SER A 262 12.86 -8.38 -18.01
N CYS A 263 12.12 -8.68 -19.09
CA CYS A 263 12.34 -8.07 -20.40
C CYS A 263 11.84 -6.61 -20.49
N GLY A 264 11.12 -6.12 -19.49
CA GLY A 264 10.55 -4.76 -19.49
C GLY A 264 9.12 -4.75 -19.02
N ASN A 265 8.44 -3.62 -19.25
CA ASN A 265 7.10 -3.32 -18.81
C ASN A 265 6.23 -2.83 -19.98
N GLU A 266 4.94 -3.15 -19.93
CA GLU A 266 3.82 -2.62 -20.75
C GLU A 266 4.18 -2.28 -22.20
N SER A 267 4.94 -3.15 -22.83
CA SER A 267 5.26 -3.13 -24.23
C SER A 267 4.64 -4.32 -24.93
N TYR A 268 4.16 -4.18 -26.15
CA TYR A 268 3.48 -5.28 -26.82
C TYR A 268 4.46 -6.41 -27.18
N ALA A 269 4.17 -7.64 -26.74
CA ALA A 269 5.01 -8.79 -27.00
C ALA A 269 5.18 -9.06 -28.51
N GLY A 270 6.40 -9.38 -28.93
CA GLY A 270 6.76 -9.63 -30.31
C GLY A 270 8.14 -10.28 -30.43
N GLU A 271 8.65 -10.37 -31.67
CA GLU A 271 9.94 -10.99 -31.96
C GLU A 271 11.12 -10.28 -31.27
N ASP A 272 11.00 -8.98 -31.01
CA ASP A 272 12.10 -8.21 -30.43
C ASP A 272 12.25 -8.54 -28.92
N ILE A 273 11.15 -8.62 -28.18
CA ILE A 273 11.17 -9.05 -26.77
C ILE A 273 11.50 -10.55 -26.67
N ARG A 274 11.04 -11.39 -27.63
CA ARG A 274 11.48 -12.79 -27.71
C ARG A 274 13.01 -12.91 -27.87
N ALA A 275 13.64 -12.01 -28.63
CA ALA A 275 15.09 -11.98 -28.77
C ALA A 275 15.79 -11.56 -27.46
N MET A 276 15.20 -10.69 -26.64
CA MET A 276 15.71 -10.38 -25.30
C MET A 276 15.65 -11.60 -24.39
N ALA A 277 14.52 -12.30 -24.36
CA ALA A 277 14.35 -13.53 -23.57
C ALA A 277 15.34 -14.62 -24.01
N ALA A 278 15.55 -14.80 -25.32
CA ALA A 278 16.55 -15.73 -25.84
C ALA A 278 17.96 -15.35 -25.38
N PHE A 279 18.32 -14.07 -25.40
CA PHE A 279 19.61 -13.59 -24.90
C PHE A 279 19.84 -13.98 -23.44
N PHE A 280 18.85 -13.78 -22.55
CA PHE A 280 18.97 -14.16 -21.14
C PHE A 280 19.14 -15.67 -20.96
N ARG A 281 18.31 -16.48 -21.63
CA ARG A 281 18.39 -17.96 -21.52
C ARG A 281 19.68 -18.53 -22.07
N GLU A 282 20.23 -17.96 -23.13
CA GLU A 282 21.51 -18.39 -23.72
C GLU A 282 22.69 -18.06 -22.81
N ASN A 283 22.67 -16.92 -22.12
CA ASN A 283 23.79 -16.45 -21.32
C ASN A 283 23.66 -16.87 -19.85
N ASP A 284 22.46 -17.00 -19.30
CA ASP A 284 22.21 -17.34 -17.89
C ASP A 284 21.04 -18.30 -17.71
N PRO A 285 21.18 -19.58 -18.02
CA PRO A 285 20.13 -20.58 -17.85
C PRO A 285 19.79 -20.88 -16.38
N GLY A 286 20.54 -20.34 -15.43
CA GLY A 286 20.32 -20.51 -13.99
C GLY A 286 19.31 -19.51 -13.39
N ARG A 287 18.81 -18.57 -14.17
CA ARG A 287 17.75 -17.62 -13.78
C ARG A 287 16.57 -17.72 -14.74
N LEU A 288 15.37 -17.41 -14.22
CA LEU A 288 14.14 -17.41 -15.02
C LEU A 288 13.96 -16.09 -15.77
N VAL A 289 13.15 -16.12 -16.81
CA VAL A 289 12.81 -14.94 -17.62
C VAL A 289 11.34 -14.58 -17.42
N HIS A 290 11.07 -13.33 -17.17
CA HIS A 290 9.76 -12.74 -16.94
C HIS A 290 9.38 -11.76 -18.04
N TYR A 291 8.11 -11.81 -18.44
CA TYR A 291 7.45 -10.74 -19.19
C TYR A 291 5.93 -10.88 -19.09
N GLU A 292 5.24 -9.83 -18.62
CA GLU A 292 3.77 -9.83 -18.44
C GLU A 292 3.00 -9.62 -19.75
N GLY A 293 3.55 -8.89 -20.71
CA GLY A 293 2.89 -8.56 -21.98
C GLY A 293 2.50 -9.76 -22.84
N VAL A 294 2.96 -10.97 -22.49
CA VAL A 294 2.50 -12.22 -23.11
C VAL A 294 1.02 -12.52 -22.83
N PHE A 295 0.46 -11.98 -21.74
CA PHE A 295 -0.97 -12.10 -21.45
C PHE A 295 -1.81 -11.46 -22.56
N GLN A 296 -1.35 -10.34 -23.11
CA GLN A 296 -2.00 -9.62 -24.20
C GLN A 296 -1.76 -10.28 -25.58
N CYS A 297 -0.68 -11.06 -25.73
CA CYS A 297 -0.30 -11.66 -27.01
C CYS A 297 0.20 -13.11 -26.85
N ARG A 298 -0.73 -14.07 -26.75
CA ARG A 298 -0.45 -15.47 -26.49
C ARG A 298 0.39 -16.19 -27.54
N ALA A 299 0.53 -15.60 -28.74
CA ALA A 299 1.44 -16.11 -29.77
C ALA A 299 2.93 -16.09 -29.31
N PHE A 300 3.23 -15.29 -28.29
CA PHE A 300 4.56 -15.11 -27.72
C PHE A 300 4.67 -15.60 -26.27
N ASP A 301 3.80 -16.53 -25.86
CA ASP A 301 3.75 -17.05 -24.49
C ASP A 301 5.06 -17.72 -24.04
N ASP A 302 5.88 -18.16 -24.98
CA ASP A 302 7.21 -18.72 -24.75
C ASP A 302 8.26 -17.71 -24.21
N ILE A 303 7.97 -16.40 -24.25
CA ILE A 303 8.87 -15.38 -23.72
C ILE A 303 9.02 -15.49 -22.21
N SER A 304 7.93 -15.71 -21.46
CA SER A 304 7.94 -15.76 -20.00
C SER A 304 7.90 -17.18 -19.46
N ASP A 305 8.67 -17.47 -18.41
CA ASP A 305 8.69 -18.78 -17.73
C ASP A 305 7.54 -18.93 -16.73
N MET A 306 6.85 -17.84 -16.39
CA MET A 306 5.69 -17.80 -15.52
C MET A 306 4.52 -17.07 -16.17
N GLU A 307 3.31 -17.35 -15.72
CA GLU A 307 2.17 -16.46 -15.95
C GLU A 307 2.32 -15.25 -15.03
N SER A 308 2.33 -14.09 -15.62
CA SER A 308 2.41 -12.83 -14.89
C SER A 308 1.32 -11.89 -15.39
N ARG A 309 0.62 -11.26 -14.46
CA ARG A 309 -0.42 -10.29 -14.79
C ARG A 309 -0.31 -9.06 -13.88
N MET A 310 -0.90 -7.98 -14.36
CA MET A 310 -1.10 -6.77 -13.60
C MET A 310 -2.55 -6.67 -13.17
N TYR A 311 -2.78 -6.31 -11.91
CA TYR A 311 -4.08 -6.00 -11.32
C TYR A 311 -5.18 -7.04 -11.61
N ALA A 312 -4.79 -8.29 -11.82
CA ALA A 312 -5.75 -9.37 -12.01
C ALA A 312 -6.57 -9.59 -10.74
N SER A 313 -7.89 -9.64 -10.85
CA SER A 313 -8.75 -9.92 -9.72
C SER A 313 -8.52 -11.32 -9.14
N PRO A 314 -8.79 -11.56 -7.85
CA PRO A 314 -8.71 -12.90 -7.26
C PRO A 314 -9.54 -13.95 -8.00
N ALA A 315 -10.66 -13.55 -8.61
CA ALA A 315 -11.49 -14.42 -9.43
C ALA A 315 -10.78 -14.85 -10.73
N SER A 316 -10.12 -13.92 -11.43
CA SER A 316 -9.35 -14.20 -12.65
C SER A 316 -8.14 -15.07 -12.40
N ILE A 317 -7.46 -14.88 -11.25
CA ILE A 317 -6.33 -15.75 -10.84
C ILE A 317 -6.82 -17.16 -10.59
N ARG A 318 -7.93 -17.32 -9.88
CA ARG A 318 -8.54 -18.62 -9.60
C ARG A 318 -8.94 -19.36 -10.90
N GLU A 319 -9.55 -18.66 -11.85
CA GLU A 319 -9.92 -19.22 -13.14
C GLU A 319 -8.71 -19.82 -13.87
N TYR A 320 -7.57 -19.12 -13.87
CA TYR A 320 -6.33 -19.62 -14.44
C TYR A 320 -5.81 -20.86 -13.71
N LEU A 321 -5.78 -20.82 -12.37
CA LEU A 321 -5.21 -21.89 -11.54
C LEU A 321 -6.10 -23.15 -11.49
N ASP A 322 -7.42 -23.00 -11.56
CA ASP A 322 -8.37 -24.12 -11.64
C ASP A 322 -8.23 -24.92 -12.96
N ALA A 323 -7.63 -24.33 -13.99
CA ALA A 323 -7.33 -24.99 -15.26
C ALA A 323 -6.05 -25.87 -15.21
N ASP A 324 -5.43 -26.05 -14.05
CA ASP A 324 -4.17 -26.76 -13.84
C ASP A 324 -3.06 -26.36 -14.84
N PRO A 325 -2.64 -25.12 -14.85
CA PRO A 325 -1.69 -24.59 -15.82
C PRO A 325 -0.29 -25.19 -15.64
N LYS A 326 0.53 -25.14 -16.70
CA LYS A 326 1.92 -25.58 -16.64
C LYS A 326 2.85 -24.60 -15.94
N LYS A 327 2.54 -23.29 -16.04
CA LYS A 327 3.35 -22.20 -15.48
C LYS A 327 2.81 -21.79 -14.11
N PRO A 328 3.69 -21.42 -13.17
CA PRO A 328 3.28 -20.75 -11.93
C PRO A 328 2.70 -19.38 -12.24
N PHE A 329 1.97 -18.82 -11.29
CA PHE A 329 1.37 -17.50 -11.39
C PHE A 329 1.98 -16.53 -10.37
N ILE A 330 2.35 -15.36 -10.84
CA ILE A 330 2.69 -14.20 -10.00
C ILE A 330 1.92 -12.97 -10.48
N LEU A 331 1.77 -11.99 -9.60
CA LEU A 331 1.34 -10.65 -9.94
C LEU A 331 2.57 -9.74 -9.98
N CYS A 332 3.03 -9.34 -11.17
CA CYS A 332 4.12 -8.37 -11.23
C CYS A 332 3.69 -6.99 -10.71
N GLU A 333 2.38 -6.70 -10.75
CA GLU A 333 1.76 -5.54 -10.12
C GLU A 333 0.38 -5.92 -9.57
N TYR A 334 0.10 -5.49 -8.34
CA TYR A 334 -1.22 -5.63 -7.72
C TYR A 334 -1.38 -4.63 -6.58
N MET A 335 -2.59 -4.50 -6.06
CA MET A 335 -2.89 -3.64 -4.92
C MET A 335 -2.40 -2.21 -5.16
N HIS A 336 -2.94 -1.56 -6.22
CA HIS A 336 -2.58 -0.18 -6.57
C HIS A 336 -2.92 0.78 -5.43
N ASP A 337 -1.89 1.20 -4.66
CA ASP A 337 -2.07 1.92 -3.39
C ASP A 337 -2.17 3.44 -3.58
N MET A 338 -3.01 3.87 -4.54
CA MET A 338 -3.25 5.28 -4.80
C MET A 338 -4.09 5.91 -3.71
N GLY A 339 -3.52 6.92 -3.03
CA GLY A 339 -4.18 7.60 -1.93
C GLY A 339 -4.49 6.69 -0.75
N ASN A 340 -5.76 6.56 -0.38
CA ASN A 340 -6.26 5.65 0.66
C ASN A 340 -6.82 4.38 0.01
N SER A 341 -6.04 3.32 -0.01
CA SER A 341 -6.28 2.09 -0.77
C SER A 341 -5.88 0.83 0.01
N LEU A 342 -5.50 -0.23 -0.72
CA LEU A 342 -5.03 -1.54 -0.24
C LEU A 342 -6.12 -2.36 0.47
N GLY A 343 -7.40 -2.11 0.16
CA GLY A 343 -8.52 -2.95 0.61
C GLY A 343 -8.61 -4.27 -0.15
N GLY A 344 -8.97 -5.35 0.54
CA GLY A 344 -9.20 -6.67 -0.07
C GLY A 344 -7.95 -7.55 -0.24
N MET A 345 -6.82 -7.22 0.39
CA MET A 345 -5.58 -8.02 0.32
C MET A 345 -5.79 -9.48 0.79
N GLU A 346 -6.73 -9.70 1.71
CA GLU A 346 -7.12 -11.03 2.20
C GLU A 346 -7.44 -12.00 1.05
N SER A 347 -8.18 -11.55 0.05
CA SER A 347 -8.62 -12.36 -1.08
C SER A 347 -7.46 -12.88 -1.93
N TYR A 348 -6.37 -12.13 -2.04
CA TYR A 348 -5.15 -12.56 -2.74
C TYR A 348 -4.33 -13.53 -1.91
N ILE A 349 -4.12 -13.23 -0.63
CA ILE A 349 -3.29 -14.07 0.24
C ILE A 349 -3.93 -15.44 0.47
N ALA A 350 -5.25 -15.51 0.58
CA ALA A 350 -5.98 -16.78 0.69
C ALA A 350 -5.74 -17.74 -0.51
N LEU A 351 -5.39 -17.21 -1.68
CA LEU A 351 -5.05 -18.04 -2.84
C LEU A 351 -3.68 -18.73 -2.71
N ILE A 352 -2.74 -18.12 -1.96
CA ILE A 352 -1.40 -18.69 -1.73
C ILE A 352 -1.49 -20.04 -1.01
N ASP A 353 -2.38 -20.11 0.01
CA ASP A 353 -2.57 -21.33 0.80
C ASP A 353 -3.34 -22.41 0.02
N ARG A 354 -4.16 -22.00 -0.95
CA ARG A 354 -5.00 -22.90 -1.73
C ARG A 354 -4.30 -23.48 -2.95
N TYR A 355 -3.43 -22.71 -3.60
CA TYR A 355 -2.81 -23.07 -4.88
C TYR A 355 -1.28 -22.99 -4.80
N GLU A 356 -0.61 -24.11 -4.91
CA GLU A 356 0.87 -24.17 -4.87
C GLU A 356 1.52 -23.34 -6.00
N LYS A 357 0.86 -23.26 -7.16
CA LYS A 357 1.34 -22.51 -8.33
C LYS A 357 1.09 -21.00 -8.24
N TYR A 358 0.35 -20.50 -7.24
CA TYR A 358 0.26 -19.05 -6.99
C TYR A 358 1.34 -18.64 -6.00
N GLN A 359 2.30 -17.85 -6.44
CA GLN A 359 3.52 -17.58 -5.69
C GLN A 359 3.66 -16.11 -5.27
N GLY A 360 2.53 -15.42 -5.07
CA GLY A 360 2.50 -14.05 -4.55
C GLY A 360 2.60 -12.98 -5.63
N GLY A 361 3.12 -11.81 -5.27
CA GLY A 361 3.18 -10.68 -6.19
C GLY A 361 3.89 -9.45 -5.59
N PHE A 362 3.86 -8.35 -6.36
CA PHE A 362 4.56 -7.12 -6.06
C PHE A 362 3.55 -5.97 -6.01
N ILE A 363 3.36 -5.37 -4.82
CA ILE A 363 2.46 -4.23 -4.63
C ILE A 363 2.92 -3.06 -5.51
N TRP A 364 2.00 -2.36 -6.15
CA TRP A 364 2.25 -1.11 -6.83
C TRP A 364 1.85 0.08 -5.94
N ASP A 365 2.80 0.93 -5.45
CA ASP A 365 4.22 0.66 -5.47
C ASP A 365 4.85 1.00 -4.09
N TYR A 366 6.15 1.28 -4.02
CA TYR A 366 6.84 1.52 -2.76
C TYR A 366 6.59 2.92 -2.18
N MET A 367 6.73 3.97 -2.99
CA MET A 367 6.71 5.35 -2.50
C MET A 367 6.01 6.28 -3.47
N ASP A 368 5.13 7.17 -2.95
CA ASP A 368 4.53 8.23 -3.74
C ASP A 368 5.59 9.09 -4.46
N GLN A 369 5.47 9.28 -5.76
CA GLN A 369 6.37 10.15 -6.52
C GLN A 369 5.79 11.58 -6.55
N ALA A 370 6.11 12.36 -5.53
CA ALA A 370 5.81 13.79 -5.43
C ALA A 370 7.07 14.58 -5.10
N LEU A 371 7.06 15.87 -5.37
CA LEU A 371 8.22 16.74 -5.17
C LEU A 371 7.86 17.92 -4.25
N TRP A 372 8.76 18.25 -3.33
CA TRP A 372 8.65 19.46 -2.55
C TRP A 372 8.84 20.70 -3.42
N HIS A 373 7.90 21.64 -3.34
CA HIS A 373 8.03 22.94 -3.96
C HIS A 373 7.44 24.06 -3.09
N THR A 374 7.62 25.30 -3.49
CA THR A 374 7.00 26.44 -2.83
C THR A 374 5.84 26.91 -3.68
N ASP A 375 4.62 26.91 -3.11
CA ASP A 375 3.42 27.36 -3.78
C ASP A 375 3.37 28.90 -3.98
N ALA A 376 2.33 29.39 -4.65
CA ALA A 376 2.13 30.83 -4.89
C ALA A 376 1.92 31.65 -3.61
N MET A 377 1.61 31.01 -2.50
CA MET A 377 1.43 31.61 -1.17
C MET A 377 2.72 31.60 -0.34
N GLY A 378 3.81 31.03 -0.87
CA GLY A 378 5.10 30.89 -0.18
C GLY A 378 5.14 29.70 0.80
N ARG A 379 4.20 28.76 0.75
CA ARG A 379 4.17 27.56 1.59
C ARG A 379 4.95 26.43 0.92
N ARG A 380 5.69 25.67 1.71
CA ARG A 380 6.35 24.46 1.25
C ARG A 380 5.32 23.32 1.21
N VAL A 381 5.05 22.76 0.04
CA VAL A 381 4.03 21.76 -0.19
C VAL A 381 4.58 20.66 -1.09
N LEU A 382 4.01 19.45 -0.98
CA LEU A 382 4.23 18.37 -1.95
C LEU A 382 3.36 18.63 -3.17
N GLY A 383 3.98 18.65 -4.34
CA GLY A 383 3.30 18.78 -5.63
C GLY A 383 3.38 17.51 -6.44
N TYR A 384 2.38 17.29 -7.26
CA TYR A 384 2.28 16.21 -8.22
C TYR A 384 2.25 16.74 -9.66
N GLY A 385 2.07 15.88 -10.64
CA GLY A 385 2.07 16.27 -12.06
C GLY A 385 1.07 17.39 -12.38
N GLY A 386 1.53 18.43 -13.10
CA GLY A 386 0.78 19.64 -13.41
C GLY A 386 1.13 20.85 -12.55
N ASP A 387 1.65 20.67 -11.33
CA ASP A 387 1.99 21.76 -10.40
C ASP A 387 3.24 22.53 -10.82
N PHE A 388 4.07 21.96 -11.70
CA PHE A 388 5.34 22.52 -12.16
C PHE A 388 5.25 23.17 -13.55
N ASN A 389 4.02 23.43 -14.04
CA ASN A 389 3.71 23.99 -15.35
C ASN A 389 4.13 23.09 -16.54
N GLU A 390 4.36 21.82 -16.34
CA GLU A 390 4.57 20.85 -17.41
C GLU A 390 3.24 20.60 -18.15
N ARG A 391 3.33 20.34 -19.46
CA ARG A 391 2.13 20.17 -20.31
C ARG A 391 1.66 18.74 -20.46
N THR A 392 2.60 17.80 -20.36
CA THR A 392 2.30 16.36 -20.34
C THR A 392 2.50 15.88 -18.93
N THR A 393 1.45 15.37 -18.30
CA THR A 393 1.48 14.97 -16.90
C THR A 393 0.46 13.86 -16.65
N ASP A 394 0.78 13.00 -15.69
CA ASP A 394 -0.08 11.94 -15.17
C ASP A 394 -0.82 12.39 -13.88
N TYR A 395 -0.77 13.70 -13.56
CA TYR A 395 -1.38 14.29 -12.36
C TYR A 395 -0.97 13.59 -11.07
N ASN A 396 -1.92 13.29 -10.18
CA ASN A 396 -1.68 12.56 -8.93
C ASN A 396 -1.57 11.04 -9.11
N PHE A 397 -1.54 10.52 -10.35
CA PHE A 397 -1.44 9.09 -10.62
C PHE A 397 -0.12 8.48 -10.10
N SER A 398 0.92 9.29 -9.95
CA SER A 398 2.19 8.91 -9.30
C SER A 398 2.13 8.80 -7.77
N GLY A 399 0.98 9.05 -7.13
CA GLY A 399 0.76 8.97 -5.69
C GLY A 399 0.22 7.60 -5.24
N ASN A 400 0.91 6.51 -5.57
CA ASN A 400 0.45 5.12 -5.42
C ASN A 400 1.36 4.24 -4.55
N GLY A 401 2.25 4.85 -3.77
CA GLY A 401 3.15 4.15 -2.86
C GLY A 401 2.49 3.69 -1.55
N ILE A 402 3.01 2.61 -0.94
CA ILE A 402 2.69 2.21 0.45
C ILE A 402 3.41 3.09 1.49
N VAL A 403 4.25 4.01 1.01
CA VAL A 403 4.97 5.04 1.77
C VAL A 403 4.68 6.40 1.12
N TYR A 404 4.37 7.41 1.92
CA TYR A 404 4.22 8.78 1.43
C TYR A 404 5.53 9.32 0.86
N ALA A 405 5.46 10.34 0.02
CA ALA A 405 6.63 10.92 -0.63
C ALA A 405 7.69 11.47 0.35
N ASP A 406 7.32 11.79 1.58
CA ASP A 406 8.22 12.24 2.65
C ASP A 406 8.95 11.10 3.39
N GLY A 407 8.66 9.85 3.03
CA GLY A 407 9.24 8.64 3.61
C GLY A 407 8.48 8.06 4.81
N THR A 408 7.34 8.64 5.20
CA THR A 408 6.49 8.06 6.24
C THR A 408 5.60 6.94 5.69
N GLU A 409 5.40 5.87 6.46
CA GLU A 409 4.54 4.76 6.05
C GLU A 409 3.07 5.19 6.03
N LYS A 410 2.32 4.82 4.99
CA LYS A 410 0.87 4.99 4.97
C LYS A 410 0.20 4.08 6.01
N PRO A 411 -0.98 4.44 6.53
CA PRO A 411 -1.74 3.58 7.45
C PRO A 411 -1.98 2.15 6.91
N ALA A 412 -2.08 1.99 5.60
CA ALA A 412 -2.20 0.70 4.90
C ALA A 412 -1.03 -0.27 5.19
N MET A 413 0.15 0.25 5.57
CA MET A 413 1.33 -0.59 5.83
C MET A 413 1.13 -1.61 6.96
N GLN A 414 0.26 -1.33 7.94
CA GLN A 414 -0.06 -2.32 8.97
C GLN A 414 -0.75 -3.57 8.39
N GLU A 415 -1.55 -3.40 7.32
CA GLU A 415 -2.20 -4.49 6.59
C GLU A 415 -1.17 -5.29 5.79
N VAL A 416 -0.24 -4.62 5.09
CA VAL A 416 0.88 -5.28 4.38
C VAL A 416 1.69 -6.14 5.35
N ARG A 417 2.10 -5.57 6.49
CA ARG A 417 2.88 -6.29 7.51
C ARG A 417 2.16 -7.51 8.05
N TYR A 418 0.83 -7.43 8.26
CA TYR A 418 0.02 -8.54 8.71
C TYR A 418 -0.06 -9.66 7.66
N TRP A 419 -0.43 -9.31 6.42
CA TRP A 419 -0.63 -10.31 5.38
C TRP A 419 0.66 -10.95 4.87
N TYR A 420 1.79 -10.23 4.96
CA TYR A 420 3.11 -10.76 4.62
C TYR A 420 3.78 -11.51 5.78
N ASP A 421 3.13 -11.60 6.92
CA ASP A 421 3.59 -12.46 8.03
C ASP A 421 3.14 -13.91 7.85
N THR A 422 3.72 -14.81 8.63
CA THR A 422 3.40 -16.24 8.57
C THR A 422 1.98 -16.51 9.09
N PRO A 423 1.30 -17.58 8.59
CA PRO A 423 -0.04 -17.95 9.06
C PRO A 423 -0.12 -18.14 10.58
N GLU A 424 0.92 -18.68 11.20
CA GLU A 424 1.01 -18.91 12.65
C GLU A 424 1.00 -17.59 13.43
N ARG A 425 1.77 -16.60 12.98
CA ARG A 425 1.82 -15.26 13.61
C ARG A 425 0.51 -14.50 13.41
N ARG A 426 -0.11 -14.58 12.25
CA ARG A 426 -1.44 -14.02 12.00
C ARG A 426 -2.48 -14.63 12.93
N ALA A 427 -2.48 -15.94 13.11
CA ALA A 427 -3.39 -16.61 14.05
C ALA A 427 -3.21 -16.16 15.52
N VAL A 428 -1.97 -15.92 15.95
CA VAL A 428 -1.68 -15.36 17.29
C VAL A 428 -2.20 -13.94 17.41
N HIS A 429 -2.00 -13.10 16.39
CA HIS A 429 -2.52 -11.73 16.33
C HIS A 429 -4.06 -11.70 16.44
N ASP A 430 -4.76 -12.52 15.66
CA ASP A 430 -6.22 -12.60 15.66
C ASP A 430 -6.77 -13.06 17.01
N ALA A 431 -6.14 -14.07 17.62
CA ALA A 431 -6.50 -14.56 18.94
C ALA A 431 -6.31 -13.47 20.03
N HIS A 432 -5.22 -12.69 19.93
CA HIS A 432 -4.98 -11.55 20.80
C HIS A 432 -6.08 -10.49 20.67
N ASN A 433 -6.39 -10.06 19.45
CA ASN A 433 -7.42 -9.05 19.17
C ASN A 433 -8.78 -9.47 19.71
N LYS A 434 -9.20 -10.69 19.42
CA LYS A 434 -10.47 -11.23 19.92
C LYS A 434 -10.55 -11.19 21.43
N LEU A 435 -9.55 -11.72 22.13
CA LEU A 435 -9.53 -11.78 23.59
C LEU A 435 -9.51 -10.37 24.22
N ALA A 436 -8.74 -9.45 23.64
CA ALA A 436 -8.65 -8.07 24.12
C ALA A 436 -9.98 -7.33 23.95
N ALA A 437 -10.65 -7.50 22.81
CA ALA A 437 -11.97 -6.91 22.53
C ALA A 437 -13.04 -7.43 23.49
N GLU A 438 -13.10 -8.75 23.72
CA GLU A 438 -14.05 -9.37 24.65
C GLU A 438 -13.85 -8.87 26.09
N ARG A 439 -12.60 -8.80 26.56
CA ARG A 439 -12.26 -8.29 27.90
C ARG A 439 -12.64 -6.82 28.07
N SER A 440 -12.38 -6.00 27.07
CA SER A 440 -12.72 -4.58 27.09
C SER A 440 -14.24 -4.38 27.13
N ALA A 441 -15.00 -5.07 26.28
CA ALA A 441 -16.45 -5.00 26.25
C ALA A 441 -17.06 -5.40 27.60
N ALA A 442 -16.58 -6.49 28.23
CA ALA A 442 -17.01 -6.93 29.54
C ALA A 442 -16.70 -5.88 30.62
N ALA A 443 -15.54 -5.24 30.58
CA ALA A 443 -15.16 -4.20 31.53
C ALA A 443 -16.06 -2.96 31.40
N LEU A 444 -16.36 -2.50 30.18
CA LEU A 444 -17.27 -1.38 29.92
C LEU A 444 -18.69 -1.69 30.41
N ALA A 445 -19.22 -2.87 30.11
CA ALA A 445 -20.53 -3.29 30.58
C ALA A 445 -20.62 -3.32 32.12
N ALA A 446 -19.58 -3.85 32.80
CA ALA A 446 -19.51 -3.88 34.24
C ALA A 446 -19.39 -2.47 34.86
N ALA A 447 -18.64 -1.57 34.22
CA ALA A 447 -18.49 -0.17 34.62
C ALA A 447 -19.85 0.57 34.49
N TRP A 448 -20.55 0.34 33.38
CA TRP A 448 -21.89 0.91 33.16
C TRP A 448 -22.90 0.51 34.24
N GLN A 449 -22.99 -0.78 34.59
CA GLN A 449 -23.89 -1.29 35.63
C GLN A 449 -23.62 -0.70 37.01
N LYS A 450 -22.40 -0.27 37.31
CA LYS A 450 -22.02 0.32 38.60
C LYS A 450 -22.25 1.83 38.67
N ARG A 451 -22.65 2.49 37.58
CA ARG A 451 -22.90 3.94 37.60
C ARG A 451 -24.08 4.29 38.49
N PRO A 452 -23.96 5.32 39.34
CA PRO A 452 -25.05 5.75 40.21
C PRO A 452 -26.21 6.33 39.41
N THR A 453 -27.41 5.95 39.72
CA THR A 453 -28.63 6.54 39.15
C THR A 453 -29.04 7.75 39.96
N ARG A 454 -29.26 8.91 39.31
CA ARG A 454 -29.74 10.14 39.93
C ARG A 454 -30.94 10.69 39.15
N PRO A 455 -32.05 11.06 39.82
CA PRO A 455 -33.27 11.50 39.16
C PRO A 455 -33.02 12.66 38.19
N LEU A 456 -33.66 12.60 37.02
CA LEU A 456 -33.69 13.67 36.03
C LEU A 456 -34.79 14.69 36.37
N THR A 457 -34.57 15.95 36.09
CA THR A 457 -35.58 17.00 36.12
C THR A 457 -35.90 17.40 34.69
N VAL A 458 -37.18 17.42 34.34
CA VAL A 458 -37.67 17.75 33.00
C VAL A 458 -38.43 19.05 33.05
N THR A 459 -38.15 19.96 32.15
CA THR A 459 -38.86 21.22 31.94
C THR A 459 -39.32 21.32 30.50
N GLU A 460 -40.60 21.55 30.30
CA GLU A 460 -41.18 21.74 28.95
C GLU A 460 -41.52 23.21 28.74
N GLY A 461 -41.13 23.72 27.60
CA GLY A 461 -41.57 24.99 27.05
C GLY A 461 -42.33 24.77 25.73
N ASP A 462 -42.80 25.81 25.11
CA ASP A 462 -43.59 25.77 23.87
C ASP A 462 -42.81 25.15 22.69
N GLY A 463 -41.51 25.33 22.65
CA GLY A 463 -40.65 24.86 21.57
C GLY A 463 -39.48 23.92 21.98
N ASN A 464 -39.36 23.65 23.29
CA ASN A 464 -38.17 22.95 23.80
C ASN A 464 -38.50 22.00 24.95
N ILE A 465 -37.66 20.99 25.08
CA ILE A 465 -37.63 20.08 26.24
C ILE A 465 -36.23 20.14 26.85
N GLY A 466 -36.15 20.70 28.07
CA GLY A 466 -34.91 20.69 28.86
C GLY A 466 -34.88 19.51 29.81
N VAL A 467 -33.76 18.79 29.81
CA VAL A 467 -33.50 17.67 30.72
C VAL A 467 -32.25 17.98 31.53
N LYS A 468 -32.40 18.05 32.86
CA LYS A 468 -31.28 18.32 33.77
C LYS A 468 -30.98 17.10 34.62
N GLY A 469 -29.73 16.69 34.63
CA GLY A 469 -29.19 15.67 35.52
C GLY A 469 -28.11 16.24 36.44
N SER A 470 -27.36 15.32 37.08
CA SER A 470 -26.31 15.73 38.02
C SER A 470 -25.07 16.21 37.27
N GLY A 471 -24.90 17.53 37.13
CA GLY A 471 -23.77 18.15 36.45
C GLY A 471 -23.93 18.28 34.95
N PHE A 472 -25.10 17.97 34.37
CA PHE A 472 -25.35 18.11 32.94
C PHE A 472 -26.76 18.63 32.63
N GLU A 473 -26.90 19.21 31.43
CA GLU A 473 -28.15 19.70 30.87
C GLU A 473 -28.21 19.36 29.38
N VAL A 474 -29.36 18.87 28.91
CA VAL A 474 -29.65 18.62 27.48
C VAL A 474 -30.89 19.42 27.12
N LEU A 475 -30.81 20.23 26.06
CA LEU A 475 -31.95 20.98 25.54
C LEU A 475 -32.32 20.48 24.16
N PHE A 476 -33.46 19.81 24.06
CA PHE A 476 -34.06 19.41 22.79
C PHE A 476 -34.94 20.52 22.23
N SER A 477 -34.86 20.77 20.94
CA SER A 477 -35.73 21.67 20.23
C SER A 477 -36.76 20.91 19.40
N ILE A 478 -38.03 21.35 19.46
CA ILE A 478 -39.11 20.82 18.64
C ILE A 478 -38.98 21.30 17.20
N SER A 479 -38.43 22.49 16.98
CA SER A 479 -38.27 23.12 15.65
C SER A 479 -36.97 22.74 14.95
N GLU A 480 -35.91 22.46 15.71
CA GLU A 480 -34.59 22.03 15.18
C GLU A 480 -34.51 20.52 14.93
N GLN A 481 -33.33 20.06 14.55
CA GLN A 481 -33.13 18.68 14.11
C GLN A 481 -32.53 17.77 15.19
N GLY A 482 -32.55 18.19 16.47
CA GLY A 482 -31.98 17.42 17.57
C GLY A 482 -31.75 18.24 18.83
N PRO A 483 -30.89 17.80 19.76
CA PRO A 483 -30.50 18.59 20.91
C PRO A 483 -29.69 19.80 20.45
N VAL A 484 -30.16 20.98 20.83
CA VAL A 484 -29.51 22.28 20.48
C VAL A 484 -28.48 22.71 21.52
N SER A 485 -28.44 22.06 22.68
CA SER A 485 -27.41 22.26 23.69
C SER A 485 -27.17 20.97 24.45
N LEU A 486 -25.91 20.65 24.66
CA LEU A 486 -25.43 19.61 25.54
C LEU A 486 -24.36 20.21 26.46
N ARG A 487 -24.73 20.46 27.69
CA ARG A 487 -23.82 21.06 28.69
C ARG A 487 -23.44 20.05 29.76
N LYS A 488 -22.16 20.06 30.12
CA LYS A 488 -21.62 19.35 31.27
C LYS A 488 -20.80 20.30 32.10
N ASN A 489 -21.10 20.40 33.41
CA ASN A 489 -20.48 21.33 34.33
C ASN A 489 -20.52 22.79 33.83
N GLY A 490 -21.64 23.21 33.21
CA GLY A 490 -21.86 24.53 32.67
C GLY A 490 -21.24 24.86 31.32
N ALA A 491 -20.43 23.96 30.74
CA ALA A 491 -19.78 24.15 29.45
C ALA A 491 -20.53 23.45 28.31
N GLU A 492 -20.64 24.11 27.16
CA GLU A 492 -21.20 23.53 25.93
C GLU A 492 -20.22 22.57 25.28
N TRP A 493 -20.74 21.47 24.74
CA TRP A 493 -19.94 20.41 24.11
C TRP A 493 -20.17 20.25 22.62
N LEU A 494 -21.36 20.65 22.14
CA LEU A 494 -21.74 20.55 20.74
C LEU A 494 -21.85 21.93 20.10
N TRP A 495 -21.35 22.05 18.87
CA TRP A 495 -21.59 23.26 18.07
C TRP A 495 -22.97 23.21 17.40
N ARG A 496 -23.39 22.03 16.96
CA ARG A 496 -24.70 21.80 16.32
C ARG A 496 -25.26 20.45 16.78
N ALA A 497 -26.57 20.29 16.59
CA ALA A 497 -27.24 19.03 16.81
C ALA A 497 -26.61 17.90 15.97
N PRO A 498 -26.38 16.70 16.53
CA PRO A 498 -26.00 15.54 15.77
C PRO A 498 -26.96 15.25 14.62
N ARG A 499 -26.44 14.84 13.48
CA ARG A 499 -27.21 14.57 12.25
C ARG A 499 -26.86 13.21 11.69
N PRO A 500 -27.75 12.61 10.86
CA PRO A 500 -27.36 11.46 10.06
C PRO A 500 -26.15 11.76 9.18
N ALA A 501 -25.25 10.80 9.05
CA ALA A 501 -24.11 10.84 8.14
C ALA A 501 -24.33 9.82 7.02
N PHE A 502 -24.14 10.25 5.77
CA PHE A 502 -24.29 9.43 4.57
C PHE A 502 -23.08 9.53 3.64
N TRP A 503 -22.26 10.56 3.81
CA TRP A 503 -21.16 10.88 2.92
C TRP A 503 -19.83 10.82 3.64
N ARG A 504 -18.87 10.14 3.02
CA ARG A 504 -17.42 10.28 3.26
C ARG A 504 -16.76 10.90 2.03
N ALA A 505 -15.63 11.55 2.18
CA ALA A 505 -14.88 12.05 1.02
C ALA A 505 -14.45 10.88 0.13
N SER A 506 -14.49 11.09 -1.18
CA SER A 506 -14.17 10.05 -2.15
C SER A 506 -12.67 9.71 -2.09
N THR A 507 -12.33 8.43 -2.08
CA THR A 507 -10.96 7.97 -2.31
C THR A 507 -10.62 8.01 -3.80
N ASP A 508 -9.34 7.88 -4.16
CA ASP A 508 -8.94 7.79 -5.56
C ASP A 508 -9.57 6.56 -6.24
N ASN A 509 -9.68 5.44 -5.53
CA ASN A 509 -10.38 4.25 -6.03
C ASN A 509 -11.87 4.49 -6.27
N ASP A 510 -12.55 5.21 -5.35
CA ASP A 510 -13.95 5.62 -5.56
C ASP A 510 -14.11 6.46 -6.84
N ARG A 511 -13.20 7.42 -7.06
CA ARG A 511 -13.19 8.27 -8.28
C ARG A 511 -12.93 7.44 -9.52
N GLY A 512 -11.97 6.52 -9.48
CA GLY A 512 -11.61 5.64 -10.58
C GLY A 512 -12.73 4.73 -11.04
N CYS A 513 -13.53 4.16 -10.11
CA CYS A 513 -14.69 3.32 -10.45
C CYS A 513 -16.00 4.11 -10.62
N SER A 514 -15.94 5.44 -10.69
CA SER A 514 -17.10 6.33 -10.84
C SER A 514 -18.16 6.19 -9.73
N PHE A 515 -17.73 5.78 -8.54
CA PHE A 515 -18.65 5.64 -7.40
C PHE A 515 -19.28 6.97 -6.95
N PRO A 516 -18.56 8.12 -6.90
CA PRO A 516 -19.15 9.40 -6.51
C PRO A 516 -20.33 9.83 -7.40
N GLN A 517 -20.28 9.50 -8.70
CA GLN A 517 -21.36 9.79 -9.64
C GLN A 517 -22.62 8.94 -9.33
N ARG A 518 -22.44 7.68 -8.97
CA ARG A 518 -23.53 6.76 -8.61
C ARG A 518 -24.13 7.09 -7.24
N ALA A 519 -23.30 7.59 -6.32
CA ALA A 519 -23.65 7.89 -4.93
C ALA A 519 -23.97 9.38 -4.67
N ALA A 520 -23.93 10.26 -5.67
CA ALA A 520 -24.01 11.72 -5.52
C ALA A 520 -25.24 12.21 -4.72
N VAL A 521 -26.35 11.48 -4.75
CA VAL A 521 -27.54 11.82 -3.98
C VAL A 521 -27.28 11.86 -2.47
N TRP A 522 -26.35 11.05 -1.97
CA TRP A 522 -26.02 10.98 -0.55
C TRP A 522 -25.22 12.20 -0.08
N MET A 523 -24.40 12.80 -0.91
CA MET A 523 -23.71 14.05 -0.60
C MET A 523 -24.69 15.18 -0.33
N GLY A 524 -25.75 15.28 -1.12
CA GLY A 524 -26.85 16.21 -0.91
C GLY A 524 -27.73 15.84 0.29
N ALA A 525 -28.00 14.55 0.49
CA ALA A 525 -28.77 14.06 1.63
C ALA A 525 -28.06 14.39 2.96
N ASP A 526 -26.73 14.22 3.00
CA ASP A 526 -25.90 14.53 4.16
C ASP A 526 -26.02 16.00 4.64
N VAL A 527 -26.22 16.92 3.68
CA VAL A 527 -26.36 18.35 3.95
C VAL A 527 -27.82 18.78 4.17
N PHE A 528 -28.75 18.21 3.40
CA PHE A 528 -30.13 18.69 3.24
C PHE A 528 -31.19 17.76 3.82
N VAL A 529 -30.82 16.82 4.70
CA VAL A 529 -31.79 15.96 5.39
C VAL A 529 -32.93 16.77 6.01
N GLN A 530 -34.18 16.34 5.77
CA GLN A 530 -35.38 17.07 6.17
C GLN A 530 -36.03 16.45 7.41
N ARG A 531 -36.28 17.25 8.43
CA ARG A 531 -37.05 16.81 9.58
C ARG A 531 -38.53 16.57 9.16
N MET A 532 -39.02 15.36 9.42
CA MET A 532 -40.39 14.92 9.14
C MET A 532 -41.25 14.85 10.40
N GLY A 533 -40.66 14.71 11.57
CA GLY A 533 -41.41 14.58 12.81
C GLY A 533 -40.55 14.60 14.07
N PHE A 534 -41.25 14.84 15.18
CA PHE A 534 -40.71 14.86 16.52
C PHE A 534 -41.70 14.13 17.44
N THR A 535 -41.22 13.26 18.33
CA THR A 535 -42.07 12.54 19.29
C THR A 535 -41.32 12.35 20.60
N VAL A 536 -41.99 12.62 21.73
CA VAL A 536 -41.52 12.22 23.06
C VAL A 536 -42.07 10.86 23.34
N GLN A 537 -41.22 9.87 23.40
CA GLN A 537 -41.59 8.46 23.60
C GLN A 537 -41.68 8.11 25.10
N GLU A 538 -40.83 8.70 25.92
CA GLU A 538 -40.79 8.49 27.36
C GLU A 538 -40.38 9.79 28.08
N LYS A 539 -40.98 10.04 29.22
CA LYS A 539 -40.66 11.16 30.09
C LYS A 539 -40.85 10.75 31.56
N SER A 540 -39.74 10.43 32.20
CA SER A 540 -39.71 10.02 33.60
C SER A 540 -38.48 10.57 34.32
N ALA A 541 -38.42 10.44 35.64
CA ALA A 541 -37.24 10.79 36.42
C ALA A 541 -36.02 9.87 36.14
N GLN A 542 -36.22 8.75 35.45
CA GLN A 542 -35.17 7.76 35.15
C GLN A 542 -34.69 7.85 33.71
N CYS A 543 -35.58 8.28 32.81
CA CYS A 543 -35.34 8.25 31.39
C CYS A 543 -36.16 9.33 30.66
N VAL A 544 -35.53 10.04 29.72
CA VAL A 544 -36.24 10.90 28.76
C VAL A 544 -35.82 10.47 27.38
N ARG A 545 -36.81 10.03 26.56
CA ARG A 545 -36.57 9.52 25.21
C ARG A 545 -37.32 10.36 24.19
N VAL A 546 -36.53 10.90 23.24
CA VAL A 546 -37.03 11.79 22.20
C VAL A 546 -36.62 11.21 20.82
N GLN A 547 -37.56 11.12 19.91
CA GLN A 547 -37.36 10.65 18.55
C GLN A 547 -37.52 11.77 17.55
N TYR A 548 -36.58 11.89 16.63
CA TYR A 548 -36.66 12.70 15.43
C TYR A 548 -36.70 11.77 14.22
N ARG A 549 -37.55 12.11 13.24
CA ARG A 549 -37.63 11.42 11.95
C ARG A 549 -37.22 12.38 10.85
N PHE A 550 -36.42 11.87 9.93
CA PHE A 550 -35.87 12.59 8.80
C PHE A 550 -36.21 11.89 7.50
N GLY A 551 -36.57 12.65 6.48
CA GLY A 551 -36.62 12.22 5.09
C GLY A 551 -35.29 12.50 4.40
N VAL A 552 -34.97 11.68 3.43
CA VAL A 552 -33.75 11.80 2.62
C VAL A 552 -34.09 12.42 1.28
N PRO A 553 -33.69 13.70 1.04
CA PRO A 553 -33.93 14.34 -0.25
C PRO A 553 -33.27 13.56 -1.39
N GLY A 554 -33.98 13.40 -2.51
CA GLY A 554 -33.46 12.66 -3.67
C GLY A 554 -33.62 11.14 -3.61
N VAL A 555 -33.98 10.56 -2.44
CA VAL A 555 -34.31 9.13 -2.27
C VAL A 555 -35.73 9.01 -1.70
N PRO A 556 -36.77 9.07 -2.57
CA PRO A 556 -38.15 9.08 -2.13
C PRO A 556 -38.52 7.86 -1.29
N GLY A 557 -39.13 8.13 -0.11
CA GLY A 557 -39.53 7.09 0.85
C GLY A 557 -38.44 6.68 1.84
N ALA A 558 -37.18 7.00 1.60
CA ALA A 558 -36.12 6.73 2.56
C ALA A 558 -36.26 7.61 3.81
N GLN A 559 -36.10 7.00 4.97
CA GLN A 559 -36.22 7.69 6.27
C GLN A 559 -35.08 7.30 7.20
N VAL A 560 -34.77 8.25 8.09
CA VAL A 560 -33.87 8.01 9.23
C VAL A 560 -34.60 8.35 10.52
N GLU A 561 -34.49 7.49 11.49
CA GLU A 561 -34.88 7.73 12.87
C GLU A 561 -33.64 8.00 13.72
N MET A 562 -33.64 9.10 14.46
CA MET A 562 -32.66 9.38 15.50
C MET A 562 -33.35 9.46 16.85
N ILE A 563 -32.99 8.55 17.74
CA ILE A 563 -33.56 8.44 19.08
C ILE A 563 -32.49 8.87 20.09
N TYR A 564 -32.84 9.88 20.86
CA TYR A 564 -32.02 10.41 21.95
C TYR A 564 -32.61 9.98 23.28
N THR A 565 -31.83 9.26 24.09
CA THR A 565 -32.26 8.82 25.41
C THR A 565 -31.35 9.42 26.47
N VAL A 566 -31.85 10.36 27.25
CA VAL A 566 -31.16 10.86 28.45
C VAL A 566 -31.40 9.89 29.58
N GLU A 567 -30.34 9.31 30.10
CA GLU A 567 -30.38 8.25 31.13
C GLU A 567 -29.98 8.80 32.51
N ALA A 568 -30.68 8.41 33.55
CA ALA A 568 -30.42 8.83 34.94
C ALA A 568 -29.05 8.41 35.49
N GLN A 569 -28.35 7.47 34.80
CA GLN A 569 -26.96 7.12 35.04
C GLN A 569 -25.96 8.17 34.53
N GLY A 570 -26.43 9.24 33.89
CA GLY A 570 -25.58 10.33 33.36
C GLY A 570 -24.99 9.97 32.01
N ALA A 571 -25.85 9.67 31.06
CA ALA A 571 -25.47 9.53 29.64
C ALA A 571 -26.59 10.08 28.73
N LEU A 572 -26.18 10.49 27.54
CA LEU A 572 -27.05 10.69 26.38
C LEU A 572 -26.78 9.55 25.40
N ARG A 573 -27.70 8.58 25.29
CA ARG A 573 -27.64 7.53 24.29
C ARG A 573 -28.23 8.08 22.99
N LEU A 574 -27.56 7.78 21.89
CA LEU A 574 -27.98 8.09 20.52
C LEU A 574 -28.12 6.78 19.76
N ASP A 575 -29.31 6.57 19.19
CA ASP A 575 -29.56 5.46 18.27
C ASP A 575 -30.00 6.08 16.93
N ALA A 576 -29.33 5.73 15.84
CA ALA A 576 -29.73 6.12 14.48
C ALA A 576 -30.04 4.88 13.66
N VAL A 577 -31.16 4.92 12.93
CA VAL A 577 -31.62 3.84 12.05
C VAL A 577 -32.02 4.42 10.71
N TYR A 578 -31.35 4.00 9.66
CA TYR A 578 -31.74 4.21 8.28
C TYR A 578 -32.63 3.07 7.83
N HIS A 579 -33.81 3.42 7.32
CA HIS A 579 -34.72 2.46 6.70
C HIS A 579 -34.51 2.50 5.19
N GLY A 580 -33.95 1.42 4.65
CA GLY A 580 -33.71 1.27 3.23
C GLY A 580 -35.01 1.22 2.43
N VAL A 581 -34.92 1.57 1.17
CA VAL A 581 -36.05 1.50 0.22
C VAL A 581 -35.59 0.86 -1.09
N PRO A 582 -36.44 0.09 -1.78
CA PRO A 582 -36.13 -0.48 -3.08
C PRO A 582 -35.67 0.59 -4.09
N GLY A 583 -34.59 0.32 -4.80
CA GLY A 583 -34.00 1.23 -5.78
C GLY A 583 -33.12 2.33 -5.20
N ALA A 584 -32.89 2.35 -3.87
CA ALA A 584 -31.93 3.28 -3.29
C ALA A 584 -30.50 2.92 -3.74
N PRO A 585 -29.70 3.92 -4.18
CA PRO A 585 -28.30 3.66 -4.55
C PRO A 585 -27.46 3.22 -3.35
N GLU A 586 -26.34 2.60 -3.63
CA GLU A 586 -25.34 2.22 -2.63
C GLU A 586 -24.89 3.44 -1.78
N LEU A 587 -24.73 3.22 -0.48
CA LEU A 587 -24.29 4.22 0.46
C LEU A 587 -22.75 4.26 0.57
N PRO A 588 -22.13 5.45 0.63
CA PRO A 588 -20.72 5.58 1.06
C PRO A 588 -20.53 5.16 2.51
N CYS A 589 -21.45 5.56 3.39
CA CYS A 589 -21.47 5.19 4.80
C CYS A 589 -22.86 5.46 5.41
N PHE A 590 -23.10 4.94 6.63
CA PHE A 590 -24.22 5.35 7.45
C PHE A 590 -23.83 5.48 8.92
N GLY A 591 -24.23 6.61 9.53
CA GLY A 591 -23.98 6.85 10.94
C GLY A 591 -24.48 8.19 11.45
N ILE A 592 -23.77 8.72 12.42
CA ILE A 592 -24.06 10.00 13.10
C ILE A 592 -22.84 10.89 12.99
N LYS A 593 -23.04 12.18 12.65
CA LYS A 593 -21.98 13.19 12.69
C LYS A 593 -22.37 14.37 13.56
N PHE A 594 -21.38 14.99 14.20
CA PHE A 594 -21.51 16.25 14.92
C PHE A 594 -20.18 17.01 14.95
N GLU A 595 -20.27 18.31 15.23
CA GLU A 595 -19.09 19.15 15.42
C GLU A 595 -18.96 19.49 16.90
N THR A 596 -17.72 19.44 17.44
CA THR A 596 -17.43 19.84 18.81
C THR A 596 -17.46 21.37 18.98
N ALA A 597 -17.76 21.86 20.19
CA ALA A 597 -17.80 23.30 20.47
C ALA A 597 -16.41 23.95 20.45
N ALA A 598 -15.35 23.18 20.65
CA ALA A 598 -13.95 23.59 20.55
C ALA A 598 -13.15 22.49 19.85
N PRO A 599 -11.97 22.78 19.26
CA PRO A 599 -11.15 21.76 18.61
C PRO A 599 -10.77 20.64 19.57
N VAL A 600 -10.76 19.40 19.08
CA VAL A 600 -10.13 18.26 19.75
C VAL A 600 -8.64 18.35 19.51
N VAL A 601 -7.85 18.24 20.58
CA VAL A 601 -6.37 18.28 20.52
C VAL A 601 -5.77 16.91 20.69
N ARG A 602 -6.57 15.94 21.18
CA ARG A 602 -6.15 14.56 21.42
C ARG A 602 -7.35 13.64 21.36
N THR A 603 -7.23 12.60 20.55
CA THR A 603 -8.18 11.50 20.46
C THR A 603 -7.54 10.26 21.08
N ARG A 604 -8.21 9.63 22.05
CA ARG A 604 -7.79 8.37 22.65
C ARG A 604 -8.92 7.37 22.52
N TRP A 605 -8.65 6.18 21.94
CA TRP A 605 -9.70 5.19 21.76
C TRP A 605 -9.28 3.79 22.19
N THR A 606 -10.26 2.95 22.46
CA THR A 606 -10.12 1.50 22.64
C THR A 606 -10.80 0.82 21.48
N GLY A 607 -9.99 0.23 20.61
CA GLY A 607 -10.39 -0.36 19.33
C GLY A 607 -9.16 -0.86 18.59
N LEU A 608 -9.24 -1.00 17.27
CA LEU A 608 -8.08 -1.31 16.41
C LEU A 608 -7.12 -0.13 16.28
N SER A 609 -5.83 -0.42 16.16
CA SER A 609 -4.78 0.58 15.94
C SER A 609 -4.83 1.14 14.52
N GLY A 610 -4.30 2.38 14.36
CA GLY A 610 -4.16 3.05 13.09
C GLY A 610 -5.50 3.28 12.38
N GLU A 611 -5.40 3.63 11.11
CA GLU A 611 -6.57 3.80 10.24
C GLU A 611 -7.00 2.43 9.68
N THR A 612 -8.29 2.12 9.77
CA THR A 612 -8.86 0.83 9.36
C THR A 612 -10.19 1.03 8.62
N TYR A 613 -10.44 0.20 7.60
CA TYR A 613 -11.68 0.15 6.82
C TYR A 613 -12.20 -1.28 6.74
N PRO A 614 -13.47 -1.52 6.36
CA PRO A 614 -14.06 -2.86 6.35
C PRO A 614 -13.26 -3.91 5.57
N ASP A 615 -12.63 -3.51 4.47
CA ASP A 615 -11.79 -4.33 3.60
C ASP A 615 -10.29 -4.25 3.92
N ARG A 616 -9.93 -3.48 4.98
CA ARG A 616 -8.53 -3.22 5.41
C ARG A 616 -8.46 -3.01 6.93
N CYS A 617 -8.65 -4.05 7.70
CA CYS A 617 -8.66 -3.94 9.17
C CYS A 617 -7.92 -5.06 9.91
N LYS A 618 -7.44 -6.07 9.19
CA LYS A 618 -6.79 -7.24 9.81
C LYS A 618 -5.43 -6.91 10.43
N GLY A 619 -4.70 -5.97 9.85
CA GLY A 619 -3.42 -5.51 10.39
C GLY A 619 -3.52 -4.70 11.69
N GLY A 620 -4.71 -4.21 12.04
CA GLY A 620 -4.94 -3.45 13.27
C GLY A 620 -4.78 -4.29 14.53
N VAL A 621 -4.19 -3.72 15.57
CA VAL A 621 -4.04 -4.35 16.89
C VAL A 621 -5.08 -3.77 17.84
N PHE A 622 -5.90 -4.62 18.45
CA PHE A 622 -6.89 -4.16 19.42
C PHE A 622 -6.22 -3.71 20.73
N GLY A 623 -6.48 -2.48 21.14
CA GLY A 623 -5.87 -1.90 22.33
C GLY A 623 -6.37 -0.49 22.65
N CYS A 624 -5.60 0.22 23.45
CA CYS A 624 -5.82 1.63 23.73
C CYS A 624 -4.79 2.46 22.96
N HIS A 625 -5.27 3.30 22.05
CA HIS A 625 -4.46 4.10 21.13
C HIS A 625 -4.73 5.58 21.35
N GLU A 626 -3.82 6.43 20.86
CA GLU A 626 -3.92 7.87 21.03
C GLU A 626 -3.23 8.60 19.87
N GLU A 627 -3.89 9.61 19.32
CA GLU A 627 -3.33 10.51 18.30
C GLU A 627 -4.05 11.87 18.30
N PRO A 628 -3.45 12.95 17.78
CA PRO A 628 -4.16 14.18 17.50
C PRO A 628 -5.02 14.01 16.24
N PRO A 629 -6.20 14.70 16.15
CA PRO A 629 -6.93 14.78 14.89
C PRO A 629 -6.09 15.40 13.77
N HIS A 630 -6.00 14.73 12.63
CA HIS A 630 -5.27 15.19 11.46
C HIS A 630 -5.92 14.70 10.17
N ILE A 631 -5.52 15.26 9.06
CA ILE A 631 -5.80 14.73 7.72
C ILE A 631 -4.54 14.02 7.25
N GLU A 632 -4.68 12.78 6.76
CA GLU A 632 -3.57 12.04 6.16
C GLU A 632 -2.97 12.81 4.97
N PRO A 633 -1.63 12.83 4.82
CA PRO A 633 -0.95 13.66 3.82
C PRO A 633 -0.97 13.05 2.41
N ALA A 634 -2.09 12.44 2.01
CA ALA A 634 -2.31 12.01 0.64
C ALA A 634 -2.20 13.22 -0.31
N LEU A 635 -1.64 13.01 -1.51
CA LEU A 635 -1.42 14.08 -2.48
C LEU A 635 -2.71 14.84 -2.83
N VAL A 636 -3.81 14.10 -3.00
CA VAL A 636 -5.17 14.67 -3.08
C VAL A 636 -5.92 14.30 -1.81
N PRO A 637 -6.44 15.28 -1.05
CA PRO A 637 -7.23 15.01 0.15
C PRO A 637 -8.42 14.10 -0.15
N GLN A 638 -8.62 13.11 0.70
CA GLN A 638 -9.65 12.09 0.57
C GLN A 638 -10.06 11.56 1.94
N ASP A 639 -11.01 10.62 1.99
CA ASP A 639 -11.45 10.03 3.27
C ASP A 639 -10.25 9.41 4.01
N CYS A 640 -10.21 9.64 5.31
CA CYS A 640 -9.13 9.18 6.17
C CYS A 640 -9.53 9.14 7.64
N GLY A 641 -8.67 8.56 8.50
CA GLY A 641 -8.82 8.59 9.94
C GLY A 641 -10.00 7.77 10.48
N LEU A 642 -10.47 6.74 9.76
CA LEU A 642 -11.48 5.83 10.27
C LEU A 642 -10.85 4.75 11.16
N HIS A 643 -11.43 4.54 12.36
CA HIS A 643 -10.99 3.51 13.32
C HIS A 643 -12.13 2.52 13.58
N MET A 644 -11.94 1.28 13.11
CA MET A 644 -12.91 0.19 13.25
C MET A 644 -12.87 -0.47 14.64
N ASP A 645 -13.89 -1.25 14.93
CA ASP A 645 -14.03 -2.05 16.16
C ASP A 645 -13.84 -1.25 17.45
N THR A 646 -14.24 0.02 17.41
CA THR A 646 -14.09 0.93 18.54
C THR A 646 -15.19 0.74 19.59
N GLN A 647 -14.79 0.63 20.84
CA GLN A 647 -15.69 0.44 21.99
C GLN A 647 -15.79 1.70 22.85
N GLN A 648 -14.73 2.51 22.92
CA GLN A 648 -14.72 3.77 23.65
C GLN A 648 -13.81 4.78 22.97
N VAL A 649 -14.23 6.04 22.94
CA VAL A 649 -13.41 7.20 22.47
C VAL A 649 -13.44 8.30 23.52
N ASN A 650 -12.28 8.87 23.81
CA ASN A 650 -12.11 10.05 24.64
C ASN A 650 -11.54 11.18 23.76
N LEU A 651 -12.34 12.23 23.58
CA LEU A 651 -11.98 13.42 22.80
C LEU A 651 -11.60 14.54 23.78
N GLN A 652 -10.31 14.84 23.88
CA GLN A 652 -9.83 15.95 24.71
C GLN A 652 -9.90 17.24 23.90
N LEU A 653 -10.72 18.18 24.37
CA LEU A 653 -10.86 19.49 23.76
C LEU A 653 -9.72 20.43 24.16
N ALA A 654 -9.49 21.49 23.39
CA ALA A 654 -8.44 22.48 23.62
C ALA A 654 -8.58 23.21 24.97
N ASP A 655 -9.79 23.27 25.55
CA ASP A 655 -10.06 23.83 26.87
C ASP A 655 -9.80 22.83 28.03
N GLY A 656 -9.22 21.67 27.74
CA GLY A 656 -8.85 20.62 28.70
C GLY A 656 -9.98 19.66 29.08
N LYS A 657 -11.19 19.82 28.57
CA LYS A 657 -12.34 18.93 28.83
C LYS A 657 -12.25 17.68 27.97
N THR A 658 -12.86 16.58 28.43
CA THR A 658 -12.91 15.31 27.70
C THR A 658 -14.34 14.85 27.47
N LEU A 659 -14.73 14.72 26.20
CA LEU A 659 -15.96 14.08 25.76
C LEU A 659 -15.70 12.59 25.56
N THR A 660 -16.49 11.75 26.24
CA THR A 660 -16.35 10.29 26.13
C THR A 660 -17.55 9.71 25.39
N LEU A 661 -17.26 8.94 24.34
CA LEU A 661 -18.23 8.12 23.59
C LEU A 661 -18.00 6.67 23.96
N GLU A 662 -19.06 5.91 24.19
CA GLU A 662 -19.01 4.47 24.47
C GLU A 662 -19.97 3.69 23.58
N SER A 663 -19.60 2.48 23.22
CA SER A 663 -20.51 1.53 22.58
C SER A 663 -21.63 1.10 23.53
N THR A 664 -22.77 0.74 22.98
CA THR A 664 -23.92 0.24 23.74
C THR A 664 -24.00 -1.30 23.78
N GLY A 665 -22.94 -1.95 23.33
CA GLY A 665 -22.81 -3.42 23.23
C GLY A 665 -22.11 -3.85 21.95
N GLU A 666 -22.45 -3.23 20.82
CA GLU A 666 -21.75 -3.41 19.55
C GLU A 666 -20.71 -2.32 19.37
N ALA A 667 -19.52 -2.69 18.87
CA ALA A 667 -18.49 -1.73 18.50
C ALA A 667 -18.96 -0.89 17.29
N PHE A 668 -18.39 0.29 17.14
CA PHE A 668 -18.66 1.19 16.02
C PHE A 668 -17.35 1.57 15.31
N ALA A 669 -17.45 2.15 14.15
CA ALA A 669 -16.31 2.87 13.55
C ALA A 669 -16.45 4.37 13.85
N PHE A 670 -15.31 5.07 14.02
CA PHE A 670 -15.35 6.53 14.21
C PHE A 670 -14.19 7.21 13.49
N SER A 671 -14.41 8.49 13.18
CA SER A 671 -13.34 9.42 12.81
C SER A 671 -13.51 10.75 13.55
N ALA A 672 -12.40 11.46 13.78
CA ALA A 672 -12.39 12.79 14.40
C ALA A 672 -11.43 13.67 13.60
N LEU A 673 -11.96 14.42 12.64
CA LEU A 673 -11.17 15.16 11.66
C LEU A 673 -11.33 16.66 11.83
N PRO A 674 -10.30 17.48 11.53
CA PRO A 674 -10.40 18.94 11.56
C PRO A 674 -11.34 19.49 10.48
N ASN A 675 -11.59 18.74 9.41
CA ASN A 675 -12.39 19.15 8.26
C ASN A 675 -13.59 18.21 8.06
N THR A 676 -14.66 18.74 7.46
CA THR A 676 -15.80 17.93 7.05
C THR A 676 -15.50 17.16 5.76
N ALA A 677 -16.24 16.07 5.51
CA ALA A 677 -16.11 15.31 4.28
C ALA A 677 -16.25 16.18 3.02
N GLN A 678 -17.15 17.17 3.03
CA GLN A 678 -17.35 18.09 1.91
C GLN A 678 -16.16 19.05 1.71
N GLN A 679 -15.48 19.48 2.78
CA GLN A 679 -14.25 20.29 2.66
C GLN A 679 -13.11 19.48 2.09
N ILE A 680 -12.98 18.23 2.53
CA ILE A 680 -11.97 17.30 2.02
C ILE A 680 -12.23 16.99 0.53
N GLU A 681 -13.47 16.68 0.16
CA GLU A 681 -13.89 16.40 -1.23
C GLU A 681 -13.57 17.53 -2.21
N ALA A 682 -13.62 18.79 -1.74
CA ALA A 682 -13.42 19.96 -2.58
C ALA A 682 -11.95 20.33 -2.81
N ALA A 683 -11.03 19.82 -2.00
CA ALA A 683 -9.61 20.15 -2.07
C ALA A 683 -8.86 19.26 -3.07
N GLN A 684 -7.92 19.87 -3.81
CA GLN A 684 -7.01 19.16 -4.72
C GLN A 684 -5.63 18.96 -4.07
N HIS A 685 -5.28 19.79 -3.10
CA HIS A 685 -4.03 19.70 -2.33
C HIS A 685 -4.31 19.87 -0.83
N PRO A 686 -3.53 19.22 0.05
CA PRO A 686 -3.69 19.39 1.51
C PRO A 686 -3.63 20.86 1.98
N CYS A 687 -2.85 21.69 1.31
CA CYS A 687 -2.70 23.11 1.63
C CYS A 687 -3.94 23.97 1.29
N GLU A 688 -4.92 23.44 0.59
CA GLU A 688 -6.20 24.11 0.27
C GLU A 688 -7.27 23.88 1.34
N LEU A 689 -7.04 22.94 2.26
CA LEU A 689 -7.98 22.67 3.35
C LEU A 689 -8.08 23.87 4.27
N PRO A 690 -9.31 24.34 4.59
CA PRO A 690 -9.48 25.47 5.48
C PRO A 690 -9.12 25.11 6.93
N GLU A 691 -8.47 26.02 7.64
CA GLU A 691 -8.33 25.91 9.08
C GLU A 691 -9.70 26.07 9.75
N THR A 692 -10.04 25.15 10.64
CA THR A 692 -11.31 25.14 11.37
C THR A 692 -11.06 25.26 12.87
N GLY A 693 -11.95 25.93 13.58
CA GLY A 693 -11.92 26.05 15.04
C GLY A 693 -12.64 24.88 15.74
N ARG A 694 -12.92 23.77 15.06
CA ARG A 694 -13.75 22.65 15.54
C ARG A 694 -13.24 21.33 15.01
N THR A 695 -13.78 20.25 15.55
CA THR A 695 -13.52 18.89 15.04
C THR A 695 -14.86 18.27 14.62
N CYS A 696 -14.89 17.74 13.42
CA CYS A 696 -15.99 16.92 12.91
C CYS A 696 -15.79 15.49 13.42
N VAL A 697 -16.73 15.01 14.21
CA VAL A 697 -16.74 13.64 14.72
C VAL A 697 -17.82 12.86 13.99
N THR A 698 -17.42 11.73 13.38
CA THR A 698 -18.35 10.83 12.70
C THR A 698 -18.29 9.46 13.38
N VAL A 699 -19.46 8.88 13.71
CA VAL A 699 -19.58 7.55 14.28
C VAL A 699 -20.44 6.72 13.33
N LEU A 700 -19.87 5.65 12.78
CA LEU A 700 -20.49 4.84 11.73
C LEU A 700 -20.88 3.45 12.22
N GLY A 701 -22.08 3.01 11.80
CA GLY A 701 -22.52 1.63 11.89
C GLY A 701 -22.31 0.86 10.57
N ALA A 702 -22.13 1.57 9.47
CA ALA A 702 -21.79 0.98 8.19
C ALA A 702 -20.84 1.91 7.41
N ALA A 703 -19.81 1.36 6.83
CA ALA A 703 -18.86 2.04 5.95
C ALA A 703 -18.55 1.16 4.74
N ARG A 704 -18.43 1.76 3.58
CA ARG A 704 -17.95 1.11 2.37
C ARG A 704 -16.45 0.88 2.47
N GLY A 705 -15.93 -0.19 1.87
CA GLY A 705 -14.51 -0.43 1.70
C GLY A 705 -13.81 0.67 0.89
N VAL A 706 -12.49 0.68 0.90
CA VAL A 706 -11.67 1.62 0.13
C VAL A 706 -11.22 1.07 -1.22
N GLY A 707 -11.29 -0.27 -1.42
CA GLY A 707 -10.80 -0.93 -2.62
C GLY A 707 -9.28 -1.05 -2.67
N GLY A 708 -8.76 -1.67 -3.72
CA GLY A 708 -7.32 -1.89 -3.80
C GLY A 708 -6.86 -2.75 -4.99
N ILE A 709 -7.73 -3.20 -5.87
CA ILE A 709 -7.32 -3.97 -7.06
C ILE A 709 -6.63 -3.03 -8.04
N ASP A 710 -7.32 -1.98 -8.48
CA ASP A 710 -6.79 -0.88 -9.30
C ASP A 710 -7.46 0.45 -8.90
N SER A 711 -7.04 1.56 -9.52
CA SER A 711 -7.58 2.90 -9.28
C SER A 711 -8.23 3.52 -10.53
N TRP A 712 -8.61 2.72 -11.53
CA TRP A 712 -9.16 3.21 -12.80
C TRP A 712 -10.42 2.49 -13.28
N GLY A 713 -10.99 1.56 -12.53
CA GLY A 713 -12.24 0.91 -12.95
C GLY A 713 -12.79 -0.12 -12.00
N THR A 714 -11.97 -0.80 -11.23
CA THR A 714 -12.42 -1.89 -10.38
C THR A 714 -13.05 -1.35 -9.09
N ASP A 715 -14.24 -1.82 -8.80
CA ASP A 715 -14.99 -1.50 -7.59
C ASP A 715 -14.49 -2.31 -6.38
N VAL A 716 -14.91 -1.95 -5.17
CA VAL A 716 -14.66 -2.77 -3.98
C VAL A 716 -15.25 -4.17 -4.15
N GLU A 717 -14.71 -5.16 -3.46
CA GLU A 717 -15.28 -6.51 -3.49
C GLU A 717 -16.69 -6.55 -2.89
N ALA A 718 -17.53 -7.46 -3.38
CA ALA A 718 -18.94 -7.56 -3.04
C ALA A 718 -19.32 -7.49 -1.54
N PRO A 719 -18.54 -8.07 -0.61
CA PRO A 719 -18.86 -7.98 0.82
C PRO A 719 -18.75 -6.57 1.43
N TYR A 720 -18.04 -5.66 0.76
CA TYR A 720 -17.69 -4.34 1.30
C TYR A 720 -18.53 -3.19 0.74
N HIS A 721 -19.57 -3.51 -0.03
CA HIS A 721 -20.62 -2.58 -0.45
C HIS A 721 -21.61 -2.32 0.69
N VAL A 722 -22.10 -1.11 0.80
CA VAL A 722 -23.18 -0.75 1.74
C VAL A 722 -24.50 -0.60 0.98
N ASN A 723 -25.32 -1.63 1.02
CA ASN A 723 -26.56 -1.68 0.23
C ASN A 723 -27.60 -0.65 0.73
N GLY A 724 -27.96 0.33 -0.11
CA GLY A 724 -28.93 1.38 0.19
C GLY A 724 -30.38 0.89 0.35
N GLU A 725 -30.70 -0.33 -0.09
CA GLU A 725 -32.01 -0.91 0.08
C GLU A 725 -32.22 -1.59 1.45
N GLN A 726 -31.13 -1.80 2.18
CA GLN A 726 -31.14 -2.44 3.49
C GLN A 726 -31.22 -1.44 4.64
N GLN A 727 -31.63 -1.94 5.80
CA GLN A 727 -31.58 -1.18 7.05
C GLN A 727 -30.15 -1.14 7.58
N HIS A 728 -29.70 0.05 8.00
CA HIS A 728 -28.43 0.25 8.71
C HIS A 728 -28.69 0.98 10.02
N SER A 729 -27.88 0.70 11.04
CA SER A 729 -28.02 1.32 12.35
C SER A 729 -26.69 1.54 13.06
N VAL A 730 -26.67 2.49 13.98
CA VAL A 730 -25.57 2.72 14.92
C VAL A 730 -26.12 3.16 16.28
N SER A 731 -25.46 2.75 17.36
CA SER A 731 -25.82 3.11 18.72
C SER A 731 -24.58 3.45 19.54
N LEU A 732 -24.62 4.57 20.24
CA LEU A 732 -23.55 5.00 21.14
C LEU A 732 -24.09 5.74 22.37
N ARG A 733 -23.26 5.88 23.40
CA ARG A 733 -23.50 6.75 24.55
C ARG A 733 -22.47 7.87 24.60
N ILE A 734 -22.93 9.08 24.88
CA ILE A 734 -22.10 10.20 25.32
C ILE A 734 -22.16 10.22 26.85
N LEU A 735 -21.05 10.04 27.53
CA LEU A 735 -21.00 10.07 29.00
C LEU A 735 -21.03 11.49 29.54
N LEU A 736 -22.00 11.77 30.40
CA LEU A 736 -22.27 13.08 30.97
C LEU A 736 -21.79 13.21 32.41
#